data_fb24810908d552cbe38f6b219ec87116
#
_entry.id   fb24810908d552cbe38f6b219ec87116
#
_cell.length_a   1.000
_cell.length_b   1.000
_cell.length_c   1.000
_cell.angle_alpha   90.00
_cell.angle_beta   90.00
_cell.angle_gamma   90.00
#
_symmetry.space_group_name_H-M   'P 1'
#
loop_
_entity.id
_entity.type
_entity.pdbx_description
1 polymer ?
#
loop_
_entity_poly.entity_id
_entity_poly.type
_entity_poly.pdbx_seq_one_letter_code
_entity_poly.pdbx_strand_id
1 'polypeptide(L)'
;MPVQNQDSPKDAAEENGLPKLPLPDLKDTLDTYLRCVKHLLTEEQFNKTHRIVRQFGAPGGAGELLQSKLVEKREKTANWVYDYWLNDMYLNNRAALPVNSSPVMVFPQQNFRASVDSLKFAAHLISGVLEYKALLDAHDLPVDYSRGQLAGTPLCMEQYYRLFTSYRLPGVERDTLVAQESSFFVLDVVINFRRLNERDLLTQLEKIKKMAESEEERLPPVGLLTADGRTEWAEARSILIRESTNRDSLDMIERSMCLLCLDEASGPELSDATRATLMLHGGGAPKNGGNRWYDKPMQFVVGEDGCCGVVCEHSPFEGIVLVQCSEYLLKYMIGSPSKLVRAASVSELPAPRRLRWKCSPEIHKRLNSSADRLQRLVKNLDMNVHKFCDYGTEFIKKQKMSPDAFIQVALQLAYYRCHGRMVSTYESASTRRFQQGRVDNIRSATPEALAFVRAMTDGKLSSSSTEKMTTLREAIAAQTKYTVLAISGMAIDNHLLGLREIAQDMKMEKPEIFKDEAYLISNQFLLSTSQVPTTVEMFCCYGPVVQHGYGVCYNPRSDHILFAVSSFHQSPQTCSAEFVKHLQQGLLDMRDLCNAGSTDPNTAERRKGPTPEAEKTPKRKSDPTEEKNPDRRNVQSSAQVKKNNEKK
;
A
#
# COMPACT_ATOMS: atom_id res chain seq x y z
N MET A 1 4.70 30.24 24.83
CA MET A 1 5.57 29.40 25.67
C MET A 1 5.60 28.05 25.02
N PRO A 2 6.75 27.45 24.72
CA PRO A 2 6.80 26.12 24.12
C PRO A 2 6.36 25.08 25.15
N VAL A 3 5.33 24.32 24.83
CA VAL A 3 4.93 23.15 25.59
C VAL A 3 6.02 22.10 25.40
N GLN A 4 6.70 21.77 26.47
CA GLN A 4 7.65 20.67 26.55
C GLN A 4 6.92 19.38 26.22
N ASN A 5 7.49 18.61 25.30
CA ASN A 5 7.16 17.21 25.06
C ASN A 5 7.21 16.45 26.40
N GLN A 6 6.07 16.07 26.91
CA GLN A 6 5.97 15.06 27.95
C GLN A 6 5.87 13.70 27.28
N ASP A 7 6.85 12.88 27.59
CA ASP A 7 6.91 11.42 27.57
C ASP A 7 6.24 10.70 26.36
N SER A 8 7.04 10.50 25.31
CA SER A 8 6.87 9.35 24.44
C SER A 8 6.98 8.07 25.30
N PRO A 9 6.19 7.02 25.02
CA PRO A 9 6.31 5.75 25.73
C PRO A 9 7.70 5.16 25.46
N LYS A 10 8.63 5.38 26.39
CA LYS A 10 9.99 4.84 26.36
C LYS A 10 10.05 3.33 26.53
N ASP A 11 8.96 2.72 27.00
CA ASP A 11 8.98 1.35 27.50
C ASP A 11 8.64 0.28 26.43
N ALA A 12 7.95 0.62 25.35
CA ALA A 12 7.60 -0.36 24.30
C ALA A 12 8.76 -0.66 23.32
N ALA A 13 9.73 0.23 23.18
CA ALA A 13 10.86 0.07 22.26
C ALA A 13 12.00 -0.78 22.83
N GLU A 14 12.15 -0.85 24.14
CA GLU A 14 13.14 -1.71 24.80
C GLU A 14 12.68 -3.17 24.98
N GLU A 15 11.38 -3.43 24.99
CA GLU A 15 10.83 -4.77 25.22
C GLU A 15 11.04 -5.75 24.06
N ASN A 16 11.29 -5.30 22.82
CA ASN A 16 11.38 -6.21 21.67
C ASN A 16 12.80 -6.54 21.19
N GLY A 17 13.85 -6.01 21.78
CA GLY A 17 15.24 -6.31 21.40
C GLY A 17 15.59 -5.98 19.93
N LEU A 18 14.83 -5.12 19.26
CA LEU A 18 15.09 -4.74 17.87
C LEU A 18 16.32 -3.83 17.76
N PRO A 19 17.19 -4.05 16.78
CA PRO A 19 18.35 -3.19 16.58
C PRO A 19 17.94 -1.80 16.07
N LYS A 20 18.78 -0.80 16.37
CA LYS A 20 18.70 0.53 15.74
C LYS A 20 18.99 0.43 14.25
N LEU A 21 18.36 1.33 13.46
CA LEU A 21 18.65 1.43 12.04
C LEU A 21 20.16 1.65 11.80
N PRO A 22 20.84 0.84 10.98
CA PRO A 22 22.23 1.05 10.64
C PRO A 22 22.41 2.38 9.86
N LEU A 23 23.60 2.90 9.85
CA LEU A 23 23.99 4.04 9.03
C LEU A 23 24.97 3.54 7.96
N PRO A 24 24.62 3.67 6.66
CA PRO A 24 25.52 3.27 5.58
C PRO A 24 26.84 4.06 5.59
N ASP A 25 27.87 3.46 5.01
CA ASP A 25 29.12 4.17 4.73
C ASP A 25 28.91 5.22 3.63
N LEU A 26 29.53 6.41 3.81
CA LEU A 26 29.38 7.52 2.86
C LEU A 26 29.86 7.13 1.46
N LYS A 27 31.03 6.48 1.37
CA LYS A 27 31.61 6.09 0.09
C LYS A 27 30.72 5.09 -0.65
N ASP A 28 30.20 4.09 0.06
CA ASP A 28 29.32 3.05 -0.51
C ASP A 28 28.03 3.67 -1.04
N THR A 29 27.46 4.61 -0.30
CA THR A 29 26.28 5.37 -0.72
C THR A 29 26.53 6.19 -1.98
N LEU A 30 27.66 6.92 -2.05
CA LEU A 30 27.99 7.75 -3.20
C LEU A 30 28.32 6.91 -4.44
N ASP A 31 29.04 5.79 -4.29
CA ASP A 31 29.31 4.88 -5.40
C ASP A 31 28.03 4.21 -5.93
N THR A 32 27.14 3.80 -5.02
CA THR A 32 25.82 3.27 -5.38
C THR A 32 24.95 4.32 -6.07
N TYR A 33 24.94 5.56 -5.56
CA TYR A 33 24.22 6.66 -6.18
C TYR A 33 24.66 6.90 -7.62
N LEU A 34 25.97 7.00 -7.87
CA LEU A 34 26.50 7.16 -9.22
C LEU A 34 26.10 6.01 -10.15
N ARG A 35 26.09 4.76 -9.65
CA ARG A 35 25.60 3.62 -10.40
C ARG A 35 24.12 3.72 -10.76
N CYS A 36 23.29 4.17 -9.81
CA CYS A 36 21.83 4.29 -9.99
C CYS A 36 21.45 5.39 -10.98
N VAL A 37 22.22 6.46 -11.10
CA VAL A 37 21.86 7.60 -11.98
C VAL A 37 22.51 7.51 -13.37
N LYS A 38 23.61 6.79 -13.54
CA LYS A 38 24.41 6.77 -14.77
C LYS A 38 23.58 6.53 -16.04
N HIS A 39 22.67 5.58 -16.01
CA HIS A 39 21.88 5.17 -17.17
C HIS A 39 20.61 6.04 -17.40
N LEU A 40 20.33 6.95 -16.47
CA LEU A 40 19.23 7.92 -16.55
C LEU A 40 19.67 9.26 -17.13
N LEU A 41 20.98 9.48 -17.31
CA LEU A 41 21.61 10.76 -17.66
C LEU A 41 22.33 10.67 -19.00
N THR A 42 22.54 11.84 -19.62
CA THR A 42 23.51 11.96 -20.71
C THR A 42 24.95 11.84 -20.15
N GLU A 43 25.91 11.57 -21.02
CA GLU A 43 27.31 11.47 -20.63
C GLU A 43 27.84 12.78 -19.99
N GLU A 44 27.44 13.92 -20.55
CA GLU A 44 27.82 15.24 -20.03
C GLU A 44 27.26 15.48 -18.62
N GLN A 45 25.95 15.22 -18.42
CA GLN A 45 25.33 15.32 -17.10
C GLN A 45 25.99 14.39 -16.10
N PHE A 46 26.25 13.14 -16.48
CA PHE A 46 26.90 12.18 -15.61
C PHE A 46 28.31 12.59 -15.22
N ASN A 47 29.12 13.10 -16.17
CA ASN A 47 30.48 13.57 -15.90
C ASN A 47 30.51 14.79 -14.96
N LYS A 48 29.52 15.66 -15.06
CA LYS A 48 29.34 16.78 -14.11
C LYS A 48 28.99 16.26 -12.71
N THR A 49 27.97 15.42 -12.62
CA THR A 49 27.52 14.81 -11.36
C THR A 49 28.64 14.01 -10.68
N HIS A 50 29.41 13.23 -11.47
CA HIS A 50 30.52 12.46 -10.94
C HIS A 50 31.55 13.34 -10.24
N ARG A 51 31.89 14.50 -10.81
CA ARG A 51 32.82 15.44 -10.16
C ARG A 51 32.27 16.01 -8.87
N ILE A 52 30.99 16.42 -8.86
CA ILE A 52 30.30 16.95 -7.66
C ILE A 52 30.28 15.91 -6.54
N VAL A 53 29.92 14.67 -6.86
CA VAL A 53 29.84 13.56 -5.91
C VAL A 53 31.23 13.23 -5.33
N ARG A 54 32.28 13.20 -6.18
CA ARG A 54 33.66 12.96 -5.72
C ARG A 54 34.17 14.08 -4.83
N GLN A 55 33.85 15.35 -5.12
CA GLN A 55 34.19 16.47 -4.28
C GLN A 55 33.44 16.42 -2.93
N PHE A 56 32.15 16.07 -2.94
CA PHE A 56 31.36 15.94 -1.73
C PHE A 56 31.90 14.87 -0.78
N GLY A 57 32.31 13.72 -1.31
CA GLY A 57 32.85 12.60 -0.54
C GLY A 57 34.37 12.63 -0.32
N ALA A 58 35.07 13.69 -0.74
CA ALA A 58 36.51 13.81 -0.55
C ALA A 58 36.88 14.01 0.94
N PRO A 59 38.08 13.61 1.36
CA PRO A 59 38.60 13.93 2.71
C PRO A 59 38.50 15.43 3.01
N GLY A 60 37.91 15.79 4.16
CA GLY A 60 37.63 17.19 4.54
C GLY A 60 36.45 17.82 3.77
N GLY A 61 35.77 17.07 2.91
CA GLY A 61 34.58 17.52 2.20
C GLY A 61 33.32 17.60 3.06
N ALA A 62 32.28 18.25 2.55
CA ALA A 62 31.04 18.45 3.30
C ALA A 62 30.38 17.09 3.69
N GLY A 63 30.51 16.06 2.84
CA GLY A 63 29.95 14.75 3.11
C GLY A 63 30.52 14.09 4.36
N GLU A 64 31.82 14.20 4.61
CA GLU A 64 32.46 13.63 5.79
C GLU A 64 31.99 14.30 7.09
N LEU A 65 31.87 15.64 7.08
CA LEU A 65 31.30 16.38 8.20
C LEU A 65 29.85 15.98 8.49
N LEU A 66 29.00 15.90 7.46
CA LEU A 66 27.59 15.54 7.59
C LEU A 66 27.44 14.10 8.06
N GLN A 67 28.28 13.18 7.57
CA GLN A 67 28.31 11.78 8.03
C GLN A 67 28.61 11.69 9.51
N SER A 68 29.61 12.45 10.01
CA SER A 68 29.94 12.45 11.44
C SER A 68 28.76 12.92 12.31
N LYS A 69 28.01 13.91 11.83
CA LYS A 69 26.79 14.40 12.52
C LYS A 69 25.65 13.40 12.49
N LEU A 70 25.49 12.64 11.42
CA LEU A 70 24.53 11.53 11.39
C LEU A 70 24.92 10.40 12.35
N VAL A 71 26.20 10.10 12.50
CA VAL A 71 26.68 9.15 13.52
C VAL A 71 26.28 9.61 14.91
N GLU A 72 26.55 10.90 15.26
CA GLU A 72 26.13 11.47 16.54
C GLU A 72 24.60 11.39 16.77
N LYS A 73 23.80 11.64 15.71
CA LYS A 73 22.33 11.54 15.78
C LYS A 73 21.88 10.10 15.99
N ARG A 74 22.47 9.14 15.27
CA ARG A 74 22.16 7.71 15.41
C ARG A 74 22.39 7.21 16.84
N GLU A 75 23.44 7.65 17.51
CA GLU A 75 23.71 7.27 18.89
C GLU A 75 22.61 7.73 19.85
N LYS A 76 22.04 8.92 19.60
CA LYS A 76 21.06 9.58 20.47
C LYS A 76 19.61 9.23 20.21
N THR A 77 19.29 8.54 19.09
CA THR A 77 17.92 8.26 18.66
C THR A 77 17.70 6.77 18.46
N ALA A 78 16.45 6.33 18.55
CA ALA A 78 16.04 4.97 18.20
C ALA A 78 16.19 4.72 16.70
N ASN A 79 15.77 5.71 15.89
CA ASN A 79 15.89 5.69 14.43
C ASN A 79 16.29 7.08 13.94
N TRP A 80 17.50 7.19 13.37
CA TRP A 80 18.11 8.47 13.01
C TRP A 80 17.43 9.20 11.85
N VAL A 81 16.69 8.47 11.00
CA VAL A 81 16.03 9.05 9.81
C VAL A 81 14.55 9.31 10.03
N TYR A 82 13.93 8.76 11.08
CA TYR A 82 12.48 8.72 11.25
C TYR A 82 11.81 10.11 11.09
N ASP A 83 12.27 11.11 11.84
CA ASP A 83 11.69 12.45 11.80
C ASP A 83 11.92 13.13 10.44
N TYR A 84 13.11 12.98 9.86
CA TYR A 84 13.45 13.52 8.55
C TYR A 84 12.56 12.91 7.47
N TRP A 85 12.42 11.59 7.52
CA TRP A 85 11.59 10.85 6.57
C TRP A 85 10.10 11.23 6.69
N LEU A 86 9.55 11.29 7.91
CA LEU A 86 8.15 11.66 8.14
C LEU A 86 7.86 13.08 7.63
N ASN A 87 8.76 14.03 7.89
CA ASN A 87 8.63 15.41 7.43
C ASN A 87 8.71 15.49 5.90
N ASP A 88 9.70 14.88 5.27
CA ASP A 88 9.95 14.96 3.84
C ASP A 88 8.86 14.27 3.02
N MET A 89 8.47 13.07 3.43
CA MET A 89 7.46 12.28 2.70
C MET A 89 6.04 12.80 2.88
N TYR A 90 5.67 13.30 4.07
CA TYR A 90 4.28 13.62 4.37
C TYR A 90 4.05 15.04 4.89
N LEU A 91 4.69 15.43 6.01
CA LEU A 91 4.22 16.60 6.75
C LEU A 91 4.55 17.94 6.05
N ASN A 92 5.63 18.01 5.29
CA ASN A 92 6.00 19.17 4.47
C ASN A 92 5.25 19.21 3.13
N ASN A 93 4.62 18.12 2.71
CA ASN A 93 3.87 18.08 1.46
C ASN A 93 2.59 18.91 1.58
N ARG A 94 2.41 19.90 0.69
CA ARG A 94 1.27 20.82 0.69
C ARG A 94 0.15 20.43 -0.29
N ALA A 95 0.31 19.33 -1.04
CA ALA A 95 -0.72 18.82 -1.93
C ALA A 95 -1.95 18.33 -1.15
N ALA A 96 -3.11 18.31 -1.80
CA ALA A 96 -4.32 17.67 -1.28
C ALA A 96 -4.06 16.20 -0.96
N LEU A 97 -4.65 15.69 0.13
CA LEU A 97 -4.45 14.29 0.55
C LEU A 97 -5.13 13.28 -0.38
N PRO A 98 -6.40 13.46 -0.80
CA PRO A 98 -7.05 12.50 -1.70
C PRO A 98 -6.23 12.34 -2.97
N VAL A 99 -6.12 11.11 -3.44
CA VAL A 99 -5.37 10.70 -4.64
C VAL A 99 -3.84 10.83 -4.48
N ASN A 100 -3.32 11.96 -3.96
CA ASN A 100 -1.88 12.23 -3.96
C ASN A 100 -1.11 11.45 -2.88
N SER A 101 -1.68 11.28 -1.69
CA SER A 101 -0.98 10.62 -0.56
C SER A 101 -1.86 9.76 0.34
N SER A 102 -3.17 9.66 0.06
CA SER A 102 -4.11 8.81 0.79
C SER A 102 -4.41 7.55 -0.02
N PRO A 103 -3.71 6.42 0.23
CA PRO A 103 -4.04 5.16 -0.42
C PRO A 103 -5.36 4.62 0.11
N VAL A 104 -5.97 3.75 -0.67
CA VAL A 104 -7.23 3.12 -0.30
C VAL A 104 -7.14 1.61 -0.43
N MET A 105 -7.89 0.90 0.42
CA MET A 105 -8.12 -0.52 0.30
C MET A 105 -9.56 -0.74 -0.15
N VAL A 106 -9.74 -1.35 -1.32
CA VAL A 106 -11.04 -1.69 -1.89
C VAL A 106 -11.40 -3.11 -1.46
N PHE A 107 -12.50 -3.25 -0.72
CA PHE A 107 -13.00 -4.55 -0.25
C PHE A 107 -13.73 -5.29 -1.38
N PRO A 108 -13.99 -6.60 -1.25
CA PRO A 108 -14.85 -7.31 -2.16
C PRO A 108 -16.22 -6.63 -2.31
N GLN A 109 -16.75 -6.60 -3.53
CA GLN A 109 -18.08 -6.06 -3.79
C GLN A 109 -19.12 -6.78 -2.94
N GLN A 110 -19.94 -6.03 -2.22
CA GLN A 110 -21.02 -6.57 -1.40
C GLN A 110 -22.34 -6.60 -2.21
N ASN A 111 -23.15 -7.63 -1.98
CA ASN A 111 -24.43 -7.78 -2.64
C ASN A 111 -25.57 -7.38 -1.69
N PHE A 112 -25.76 -6.09 -1.46
CA PHE A 112 -26.87 -5.58 -0.66
C PHE A 112 -28.17 -5.65 -1.46
N ARG A 113 -29.23 -6.21 -0.85
CA ARG A 113 -30.56 -6.35 -1.47
C ARG A 113 -31.52 -5.23 -1.04
N ALA A 114 -31.24 -4.63 0.10
CA ALA A 114 -32.02 -3.53 0.66
C ALA A 114 -31.08 -2.53 1.35
N SER A 115 -31.48 -1.29 1.41
CA SER A 115 -30.75 -0.20 2.07
C SER A 115 -30.33 -0.51 3.52
N VAL A 116 -31.13 -1.33 4.24
CA VAL A 116 -30.77 -1.78 5.59
C VAL A 116 -29.58 -2.76 5.61
N ASP A 117 -29.26 -3.41 4.51
CA ASP A 117 -28.16 -4.39 4.49
C ASP A 117 -26.80 -3.70 4.57
N SER A 118 -26.66 -2.49 4.02
CA SER A 118 -25.45 -1.66 4.20
C SER A 118 -25.27 -1.27 5.67
N LEU A 119 -26.36 -0.93 6.38
CA LEU A 119 -26.31 -0.60 7.80
C LEU A 119 -25.99 -1.80 8.68
N LYS A 120 -26.52 -3.00 8.34
CA LYS A 120 -26.15 -4.26 9.02
C LYS A 120 -24.68 -4.58 8.84
N PHE A 121 -24.20 -4.44 7.59
CA PHE A 121 -22.77 -4.61 7.28
C PHE A 121 -21.91 -3.61 8.07
N ALA A 122 -22.29 -2.34 8.11
CA ALA A 122 -21.61 -1.30 8.86
C ALA A 122 -21.59 -1.59 10.38
N ALA A 123 -22.70 -2.04 10.97
CA ALA A 123 -22.77 -2.41 12.37
C ALA A 123 -21.85 -3.58 12.70
N HIS A 124 -21.80 -4.60 11.83
CA HIS A 124 -20.91 -5.74 11.97
C HIS A 124 -19.43 -5.34 11.79
N LEU A 125 -19.13 -4.47 10.83
CA LEU A 125 -17.81 -3.89 10.61
C LEU A 125 -17.31 -3.14 11.84
N ILE A 126 -18.13 -2.24 12.42
CA ILE A 126 -17.78 -1.52 13.66
C ILE A 126 -17.50 -2.51 14.79
N SER A 127 -18.29 -3.57 14.92
CA SER A 127 -18.06 -4.61 15.94
C SER A 127 -16.67 -5.24 15.75
N GLY A 128 -16.28 -5.56 14.52
CA GLY A 128 -14.94 -6.05 14.19
C GLY A 128 -13.83 -5.05 14.50
N VAL A 129 -14.05 -3.76 14.20
CA VAL A 129 -13.11 -2.67 14.52
C VAL A 129 -12.88 -2.58 16.03
N LEU A 130 -13.94 -2.69 16.83
CA LEU A 130 -13.84 -2.67 18.29
C LEU A 130 -13.11 -3.90 18.86
N GLU A 131 -13.29 -5.10 18.24
CA GLU A 131 -12.49 -6.27 18.61
C GLU A 131 -11.01 -6.08 18.28
N TYR A 132 -10.71 -5.58 17.08
CA TYR A 132 -9.33 -5.32 16.67
C TYR A 132 -8.66 -4.27 17.56
N LYS A 133 -9.41 -3.20 17.92
CA LYS A 133 -8.93 -2.17 18.85
C LYS A 133 -8.63 -2.77 20.24
N ALA A 134 -9.46 -3.67 20.72
CA ALA A 134 -9.21 -4.34 22.01
C ALA A 134 -7.92 -5.16 21.99
N LEU A 135 -7.59 -5.84 20.88
CA LEU A 135 -6.30 -6.52 20.72
C LEU A 135 -5.12 -5.55 20.72
N LEU A 136 -5.28 -4.38 20.08
CA LEU A 136 -4.27 -3.34 20.10
C LEU A 136 -4.02 -2.80 21.51
N ASP A 137 -5.10 -2.48 22.24
CA ASP A 137 -5.01 -1.93 23.61
C ASP A 137 -4.41 -2.91 24.61
N ALA A 138 -4.67 -4.20 24.40
CA ALA A 138 -4.10 -5.28 25.22
C ALA A 138 -2.69 -5.70 24.79
N HIS A 139 -2.14 -5.13 23.70
CA HIS A 139 -0.88 -5.57 23.07
C HIS A 139 -0.88 -7.06 22.69
N ASP A 140 -2.06 -7.62 22.35
CA ASP A 140 -2.27 -9.05 22.05
C ASP A 140 -2.16 -9.37 20.54
N LEU A 141 -1.76 -8.42 19.70
CA LEU A 141 -1.52 -8.72 18.29
C LEU A 141 -0.31 -9.65 18.13
N PRO A 142 -0.43 -10.70 17.29
CA PRO A 142 0.72 -11.51 16.94
C PRO A 142 1.85 -10.67 16.35
N VAL A 143 3.07 -10.87 16.82
CA VAL A 143 4.25 -10.19 16.28
C VAL A 143 4.45 -10.62 14.84
N ASP A 144 4.66 -9.65 13.97
CA ASP A 144 5.05 -9.90 12.58
C ASP A 144 6.49 -10.40 12.50
N TYR A 145 6.74 -11.32 11.57
CA TYR A 145 8.08 -11.82 11.27
C TYR A 145 8.45 -11.60 9.82
N SER A 146 9.73 -11.31 9.60
CA SER A 146 10.28 -11.18 8.25
C SER A 146 10.17 -12.49 7.47
N ARG A 147 10.01 -12.38 6.15
CA ARG A 147 9.90 -13.50 5.21
C ARG A 147 11.07 -13.49 4.22
N GLY A 148 11.20 -14.55 3.42
CA GLY A 148 12.23 -14.63 2.37
C GLY A 148 13.63 -14.93 2.92
N GLN A 149 14.64 -14.31 2.36
CA GLN A 149 16.06 -14.57 2.68
C GLN A 149 16.45 -14.26 4.13
N LEU A 150 15.70 -13.36 4.78
CA LEU A 150 15.95 -12.91 6.14
C LEU A 150 14.81 -13.36 7.09
N ALA A 151 14.16 -14.49 6.78
CA ALA A 151 13.00 -15.00 7.52
C ALA A 151 13.30 -15.26 9.01
N GLY A 152 12.27 -15.07 9.85
CA GLY A 152 12.31 -15.41 11.28
C GLY A 152 12.77 -14.28 12.20
N THR A 153 13.10 -13.09 11.69
CA THR A 153 13.39 -11.93 12.53
C THR A 153 12.08 -11.22 12.88
N PRO A 154 11.82 -10.88 14.18
CA PRO A 154 10.64 -10.09 14.55
C PRO A 154 10.69 -8.70 13.90
N LEU A 155 9.51 -8.12 13.66
CA LEU A 155 9.35 -6.80 13.06
C LEU A 155 8.75 -5.82 14.06
N CYS A 156 9.12 -4.55 13.95
CA CYS A 156 8.56 -3.47 14.76
C CYS A 156 7.04 -3.39 14.61
N MET A 157 6.33 -3.40 15.73
CA MET A 157 4.87 -3.36 15.80
C MET A 157 4.31 -1.97 16.09
N GLU A 158 5.15 -0.97 16.34
CA GLU A 158 4.74 0.36 16.79
C GLU A 158 3.69 1.04 15.89
N GLN A 159 3.79 0.84 14.58
CA GLN A 159 2.85 1.42 13.61
C GLN A 159 1.41 0.92 13.79
N TYR A 160 1.20 -0.29 14.30
CA TYR A 160 -0.14 -0.83 14.56
C TYR A 160 -0.88 -0.04 15.64
N TYR A 161 -0.16 0.39 16.68
CA TYR A 161 -0.73 1.14 17.80
C TYR A 161 -1.13 2.58 17.42
N ARG A 162 -0.68 3.06 16.24
CA ARG A 162 -1.02 4.39 15.69
C ARG A 162 -2.30 4.41 14.87
N LEU A 163 -2.86 3.26 14.48
CA LEU A 163 -4.05 3.15 13.62
C LEU A 163 -5.23 4.00 14.10
N PHE A 164 -5.52 3.93 15.39
CA PHE A 164 -6.70 4.54 16.01
C PHE A 164 -6.36 5.62 17.04
N THR A 165 -5.09 5.98 17.15
CA THR A 165 -4.59 6.95 18.15
C THR A 165 -3.87 8.13 17.54
N SER A 166 -3.94 8.31 16.22
CA SER A 166 -3.27 9.40 15.52
C SER A 166 -4.26 10.31 14.79
N TYR A 167 -3.86 11.54 14.59
CA TYR A 167 -4.54 12.54 13.79
C TYR A 167 -3.52 13.47 13.10
N ARG A 168 -3.73 13.77 11.81
CA ARG A 168 -2.91 14.72 11.07
C ARG A 168 -3.49 16.12 11.18
N LEU A 169 -2.89 16.96 12.02
CA LEU A 169 -3.32 18.34 12.25
C LEU A 169 -2.74 19.25 11.15
N PRO A 170 -3.58 19.96 10.37
CA PRO A 170 -3.09 20.84 9.32
C PRO A 170 -2.44 22.11 9.90
N GLY A 171 -1.29 22.46 9.35
CA GLY A 171 -0.59 23.71 9.61
C GLY A 171 -0.32 24.47 8.31
N VAL A 172 -0.15 25.79 8.35
CA VAL A 172 0.02 26.63 7.16
C VAL A 172 1.31 26.28 6.41
N GLU A 173 2.42 26.10 7.13
CA GLU A 173 3.71 25.76 6.54
C GLU A 173 3.97 24.26 6.53
N ARG A 174 3.59 23.58 7.59
CA ARG A 174 3.79 22.15 7.80
C ARG A 174 2.68 21.58 8.66
N ASP A 175 2.26 20.34 8.37
CA ASP A 175 1.34 19.59 9.20
C ASP A 175 2.04 18.98 10.43
N THR A 176 1.26 18.55 11.39
CA THR A 176 1.73 17.86 12.60
C THR A 176 0.98 16.55 12.76
N LEU A 177 1.70 15.46 13.00
CA LEU A 177 1.09 14.20 13.42
C LEU A 177 0.94 14.22 14.94
N VAL A 178 -0.32 14.17 15.41
CA VAL A 178 -0.65 14.22 16.83
C VAL A 178 -1.06 12.83 17.29
N ALA A 179 -0.47 12.35 18.38
CA ALA A 179 -0.95 11.19 19.10
C ALA A 179 -2.15 11.61 19.98
N GLN A 180 -3.21 10.80 19.99
CA GLN A 180 -4.41 11.09 20.77
C GLN A 180 -4.82 9.87 21.58
N GLU A 181 -5.17 10.12 22.84
CA GLU A 181 -5.91 9.13 23.62
C GLU A 181 -7.35 9.12 23.13
N SER A 182 -7.77 8.01 22.52
CA SER A 182 -9.10 7.85 21.96
C SER A 182 -10.13 7.63 23.06
N SER A 183 -10.78 8.70 23.49
CA SER A 183 -11.77 8.64 24.57
C SER A 183 -13.19 9.03 24.16
N PHE A 184 -13.45 9.52 22.93
CA PHE A 184 -14.77 10.04 22.59
C PHE A 184 -15.21 9.64 21.17
N PHE A 185 -16.46 9.19 21.09
CA PHE A 185 -17.14 8.79 19.87
C PHE A 185 -18.31 9.73 19.61
N VAL A 186 -18.49 10.18 18.37
CA VAL A 186 -19.74 10.87 17.94
C VAL A 186 -20.89 9.87 17.91
N LEU A 187 -20.60 8.63 17.58
CA LEU A 187 -21.38 7.45 17.91
C LEU A 187 -20.74 6.82 19.15
N ASP A 188 -21.34 7.00 20.31
CA ASP A 188 -20.89 6.38 21.55
C ASP A 188 -21.06 4.86 21.43
N VAL A 189 -19.95 4.15 21.22
CA VAL A 189 -19.94 2.67 21.13
C VAL A 189 -19.75 2.00 22.49
N VAL A 190 -19.50 2.78 23.53
CA VAL A 190 -19.48 2.38 24.93
C VAL A 190 -20.38 3.31 25.74
N ILE A 191 -21.42 2.78 26.36
CA ILE A 191 -22.36 3.52 27.16
C ILE A 191 -22.40 2.88 28.56
N ASN A 192 -22.21 3.67 29.62
CA ASN A 192 -22.17 3.20 30.99
C ASN A 192 -21.19 2.00 31.17
N PHE A 193 -19.97 2.15 30.64
CA PHE A 193 -18.93 1.11 30.67
C PHE A 193 -19.29 -0.20 29.93
N ARG A 194 -20.39 -0.22 29.18
CA ARG A 194 -20.82 -1.34 28.38
C ARG A 194 -20.65 -1.03 26.90
N ARG A 195 -19.91 -1.89 26.20
CA ARG A 195 -19.78 -1.84 24.73
C ARG A 195 -21.13 -2.17 24.09
N LEU A 196 -21.53 -1.39 23.10
CA LEU A 196 -22.71 -1.66 22.29
C LEU A 196 -22.53 -2.95 21.50
N ASN A 197 -23.59 -3.75 21.43
CA ASN A 197 -23.63 -4.91 20.54
C ASN A 197 -24.08 -4.51 19.11
N GLU A 198 -24.02 -5.41 18.16
CA GLU A 198 -24.38 -5.14 16.76
C GLU A 198 -25.81 -4.62 16.58
N ARG A 199 -26.77 -5.07 17.39
CA ARG A 199 -28.14 -4.61 17.34
C ARG A 199 -28.27 -3.16 17.81
N ASP A 200 -27.58 -2.83 18.89
CA ASP A 200 -27.54 -1.46 19.41
C ASP A 200 -26.88 -0.53 18.37
N LEU A 201 -25.77 -0.96 17.76
CA LEU A 201 -25.08 -0.24 16.68
C LEU A 201 -25.99 -0.05 15.48
N LEU A 202 -26.68 -1.09 15.00
CA LEU A 202 -27.63 -0.99 13.91
C LEU A 202 -28.73 0.02 14.20
N THR A 203 -29.33 -0.04 15.41
CA THR A 203 -30.37 0.90 15.83
C THR A 203 -29.87 2.35 15.82
N GLN A 204 -28.64 2.60 16.23
CA GLN A 204 -28.03 3.93 16.17
C GLN A 204 -27.76 4.39 14.74
N LEU A 205 -27.26 3.49 13.87
CA LEU A 205 -27.02 3.80 12.47
C LEU A 205 -28.31 4.11 11.71
N GLU A 206 -29.41 3.39 12.01
CA GLU A 206 -30.74 3.69 11.45
C GLU A 206 -31.25 5.07 11.87
N LYS A 207 -31.05 5.45 13.15
CA LYS A 207 -31.37 6.81 13.64
C LYS A 207 -30.52 7.87 12.93
N ILE A 208 -29.19 7.64 12.79
CA ILE A 208 -28.27 8.55 12.10
C ILE A 208 -28.71 8.75 10.65
N LYS A 209 -29.01 7.66 9.92
CA LYS A 209 -29.48 7.73 8.54
C LYS A 209 -30.76 8.54 8.42
N LYS A 210 -31.76 8.25 9.25
CA LYS A 210 -33.02 9.02 9.30
C LYS A 210 -32.80 10.52 9.60
N MET A 211 -31.86 10.83 10.49
CA MET A 211 -31.52 12.23 10.81
C MET A 211 -30.81 12.92 9.64
N ALA A 212 -30.00 12.18 8.86
CA ALA A 212 -29.29 12.72 7.70
C ALA A 212 -30.20 12.97 6.50
N GLU A 213 -31.28 12.19 6.36
CA GLU A 213 -32.27 12.31 5.29
C GLU A 213 -33.21 13.51 5.46
N SER A 214 -33.22 14.17 6.64
CA SER A 214 -34.07 15.36 6.89
C SER A 214 -33.50 16.56 6.12
N GLU A 215 -34.27 17.04 5.14
CA GLU A 215 -33.89 18.22 4.33
C GLU A 215 -33.85 19.53 5.13
N GLU A 216 -34.66 19.63 6.19
CA GLU A 216 -34.78 20.85 7.04
C GLU A 216 -33.48 21.21 7.78
N GLU A 217 -32.55 20.26 7.88
CA GLU A 217 -31.27 20.43 8.59
C GLU A 217 -30.02 20.11 7.73
N ARG A 218 -30.06 20.35 6.42
CA ARG A 218 -28.90 20.07 5.57
C ARG A 218 -27.71 20.95 5.95
N LEU A 219 -26.67 20.33 6.50
CA LEU A 219 -25.46 21.02 6.94
C LEU A 219 -24.48 21.23 5.77
N PRO A 220 -23.66 22.31 5.82
CA PRO A 220 -22.59 22.51 4.85
C PRO A 220 -21.63 21.30 4.82
N PRO A 221 -21.17 20.86 3.66
CA PRO A 221 -20.27 19.69 3.53
C PRO A 221 -18.82 20.05 3.91
N VAL A 222 -18.60 20.35 5.20
CA VAL A 222 -17.31 20.84 5.73
C VAL A 222 -16.16 19.84 5.47
N GLY A 223 -16.47 18.55 5.33
CA GLY A 223 -15.50 17.54 4.94
C GLY A 223 -14.76 17.85 3.64
N LEU A 224 -15.38 18.58 2.69
CA LEU A 224 -14.72 19.03 1.45
C LEU A 224 -13.48 19.88 1.70
N LEU A 225 -13.42 20.62 2.80
CA LEU A 225 -12.26 21.44 3.14
C LEU A 225 -11.01 20.58 3.41
N THR A 226 -11.19 19.36 3.93
CA THR A 226 -10.08 18.43 4.19
C THR A 226 -9.54 17.78 2.91
N ALA A 227 -10.30 17.85 1.82
CA ALA A 227 -9.90 17.38 0.50
C ALA A 227 -9.08 18.41 -0.29
N ASP A 228 -8.86 19.58 0.28
CA ASP A 228 -8.13 20.69 -0.34
C ASP A 228 -6.61 20.61 -0.10
N GLY A 229 -5.85 21.50 -0.73
CA GLY A 229 -4.44 21.70 -0.43
C GLY A 229 -4.23 21.96 1.07
N ARG A 230 -3.10 21.52 1.58
CA ARG A 230 -2.85 21.53 3.03
C ARG A 230 -2.85 22.96 3.62
N THR A 231 -2.32 23.91 2.88
CA THR A 231 -2.31 25.32 3.30
C THR A 231 -3.70 25.91 3.30
N GLU A 232 -4.49 25.68 2.24
CA GLU A 232 -5.88 26.13 2.12
C GLU A 232 -6.77 25.55 3.21
N TRP A 233 -6.57 24.27 3.54
CA TRP A 233 -7.29 23.64 4.62
C TRP A 233 -6.88 24.21 5.99
N ALA A 234 -5.58 24.38 6.25
CA ALA A 234 -5.09 24.97 7.50
C ALA A 234 -5.67 26.38 7.73
N GLU A 235 -5.72 27.21 6.69
CA GLU A 235 -6.33 28.52 6.74
C GLU A 235 -7.85 28.45 7.00
N ALA A 236 -8.56 27.55 6.30
CA ALA A 236 -10.00 27.35 6.52
C ALA A 236 -10.29 26.89 7.97
N ARG A 237 -9.49 25.94 8.48
CA ARG A 237 -9.58 25.49 9.87
C ARG A 237 -9.34 26.62 10.86
N SER A 238 -8.37 27.51 10.60
CA SER A 238 -8.09 28.66 11.47
C SER A 238 -9.28 29.63 11.58
N ILE A 239 -10.13 29.71 10.56
CA ILE A 239 -11.38 30.49 10.57
C ILE A 239 -12.47 29.72 11.30
N LEU A 240 -12.63 28.42 11.02
CA LEU A 240 -13.65 27.58 11.67
C LEU A 240 -13.52 27.58 13.21
N ILE A 241 -12.30 27.46 13.73
CA ILE A 241 -12.06 27.39 15.18
C ILE A 241 -12.36 28.69 15.94
N ARG A 242 -12.68 29.80 15.26
CA ARG A 242 -13.09 31.04 15.92
C ARG A 242 -14.48 30.89 16.57
N GLU A 243 -15.33 30.04 15.99
CA GLU A 243 -16.65 29.73 16.51
C GLU A 243 -16.59 28.53 17.48
N SER A 244 -17.17 28.66 18.68
CA SER A 244 -17.17 27.60 19.69
C SER A 244 -17.84 26.31 19.20
N THR A 245 -18.99 26.43 18.53
CA THR A 245 -19.71 25.28 17.96
C THR A 245 -18.84 24.48 16.98
N ASN A 246 -18.03 25.16 16.15
CA ASN A 246 -17.13 24.52 15.22
C ASN A 246 -15.96 23.86 15.96
N ARG A 247 -15.41 24.51 16.99
CA ARG A 247 -14.35 23.90 17.83
C ARG A 247 -14.81 22.59 18.45
N ASP A 248 -16.03 22.58 19.02
CA ASP A 248 -16.59 21.38 19.63
C ASP A 248 -16.76 20.25 18.59
N SER A 249 -17.22 20.60 17.37
CA SER A 249 -17.37 19.63 16.28
C SER A 249 -16.04 19.10 15.78
N LEU A 250 -15.03 19.97 15.63
CA LEU A 250 -13.66 19.59 15.23
C LEU A 250 -13.04 18.69 16.30
N ASP A 251 -13.10 19.06 17.58
CA ASP A 251 -12.57 18.28 18.69
C ASP A 251 -13.14 16.86 18.70
N MET A 252 -14.44 16.70 18.48
CA MET A 252 -15.09 15.39 18.41
C MET A 252 -14.56 14.55 17.24
N ILE A 253 -14.35 15.14 16.04
CA ILE A 253 -13.80 14.43 14.89
C ILE A 253 -12.33 14.09 15.14
N GLU A 254 -11.54 15.07 15.57
CA GLU A 254 -10.11 14.92 15.80
C GLU A 254 -9.85 13.81 16.82
N ARG A 255 -10.62 13.73 17.90
CA ARG A 255 -10.51 12.68 18.94
C ARG A 255 -11.22 11.38 18.62
N SER A 256 -11.99 11.26 17.55
CA SER A 256 -12.63 10.00 17.20
C SER A 256 -11.59 8.94 16.83
N MET A 257 -11.86 7.68 17.15
CA MET A 257 -10.99 6.54 16.83
C MET A 257 -10.83 6.36 15.32
N CYS A 258 -11.92 6.39 14.59
CA CYS A 258 -12.00 6.29 13.14
C CYS A 258 -13.26 6.96 12.63
N LEU A 259 -13.44 7.01 11.32
CA LEU A 259 -14.68 7.44 10.69
C LEU A 259 -15.37 6.27 10.02
N LEU A 260 -16.70 6.30 10.03
CA LEU A 260 -17.54 5.47 9.19
C LEU A 260 -18.28 6.40 8.22
N CYS A 261 -18.01 6.24 6.93
CA CYS A 261 -18.66 6.97 5.85
C CYS A 261 -19.76 6.09 5.25
N LEU A 262 -21.01 6.47 5.46
CA LEU A 262 -22.16 5.83 4.80
C LEU A 262 -22.39 6.58 3.49
N ASP A 263 -22.03 5.94 2.38
CA ASP A 263 -22.08 6.56 1.06
C ASP A 263 -23.40 6.24 0.35
N GLU A 264 -23.91 7.24 -0.38
CA GLU A 264 -25.00 7.04 -1.34
C GLU A 264 -24.51 6.16 -2.52
N ALA A 265 -25.44 5.43 -3.11
CA ALA A 265 -25.16 4.60 -4.27
C ALA A 265 -24.63 5.42 -5.45
N SER A 266 -23.58 4.94 -6.10
CA SER A 266 -22.95 5.60 -7.24
C SER A 266 -23.40 5.05 -8.59
N GLY A 267 -24.06 3.89 -8.62
CA GLY A 267 -24.61 3.25 -9.82
C GLY A 267 -24.88 1.75 -9.64
N PRO A 268 -25.57 1.12 -10.59
CA PRO A 268 -26.00 -0.27 -10.44
C PRO A 268 -24.89 -1.30 -10.67
N GLU A 269 -23.88 -0.97 -11.49
CA GLU A 269 -22.75 -1.84 -11.78
C GLU A 269 -21.44 -1.04 -11.68
N LEU A 270 -20.56 -1.48 -10.81
CA LEU A 270 -19.28 -0.82 -10.54
C LEU A 270 -18.13 -1.72 -10.95
N SER A 271 -17.37 -1.29 -11.95
CA SER A 271 -16.07 -1.91 -12.27
C SER A 271 -15.08 -1.70 -11.13
N ASP A 272 -14.04 -2.52 -11.05
CA ASP A 272 -12.97 -2.38 -10.06
C ASP A 272 -12.30 -1.00 -10.16
N ALA A 273 -12.11 -0.47 -11.37
CA ALA A 273 -11.57 0.88 -11.58
C ALA A 273 -12.52 1.96 -11.03
N THR A 274 -13.83 1.81 -11.24
CA THR A 274 -14.83 2.73 -10.66
C THR A 274 -14.84 2.66 -9.14
N ARG A 275 -14.83 1.45 -8.55
CA ARG A 275 -14.75 1.28 -7.09
C ARG A 275 -13.49 1.89 -6.51
N ALA A 276 -12.34 1.72 -7.18
CA ALA A 276 -11.07 2.33 -6.80
C ALA A 276 -11.15 3.86 -6.76
N THR A 277 -11.67 4.49 -7.81
CA THR A 277 -11.79 5.95 -7.89
C THR A 277 -12.82 6.51 -6.91
N LEU A 278 -13.97 5.84 -6.72
CA LEU A 278 -14.95 6.22 -5.70
C LEU A 278 -14.35 6.17 -4.29
N MET A 279 -13.54 5.15 -4.01
CA MET A 279 -12.85 5.06 -2.73
C MET A 279 -11.86 6.21 -2.54
N LEU A 280 -11.04 6.55 -3.56
CA LEU A 280 -10.02 7.61 -3.50
C LEU A 280 -10.60 9.01 -3.28
N HIS A 281 -11.75 9.34 -3.86
CA HIS A 281 -12.25 10.72 -3.88
C HIS A 281 -13.78 10.86 -3.73
N GLY A 282 -14.50 9.77 -3.41
CA GLY A 282 -15.95 9.79 -3.16
C GLY A 282 -16.81 10.21 -4.36
N GLY A 283 -16.28 10.21 -5.58
CA GLY A 283 -16.98 10.71 -6.77
C GLY A 283 -17.05 12.25 -6.87
N GLY A 284 -16.30 12.96 -6.02
CA GLY A 284 -16.24 14.43 -5.99
C GLY A 284 -17.35 15.08 -5.17
N ALA A 285 -17.38 16.41 -5.20
CA ALA A 285 -18.31 17.22 -4.41
C ALA A 285 -19.81 16.93 -4.68
N PRO A 286 -20.25 16.62 -5.92
CA PRO A 286 -21.65 16.29 -6.19
C PRO A 286 -22.12 14.94 -5.64
N LYS A 287 -21.19 14.11 -5.18
CA LYS A 287 -21.45 12.77 -4.61
C LYS A 287 -20.95 12.70 -3.18
N ASN A 288 -20.16 11.68 -2.87
CA ASN A 288 -19.71 11.37 -1.53
C ASN A 288 -18.37 12.06 -1.14
N GLY A 289 -17.84 12.98 -1.97
CA GLY A 289 -16.57 13.67 -1.68
C GLY A 289 -16.59 14.52 -0.40
N GLY A 290 -17.74 15.05 -0.02
CA GLY A 290 -17.95 15.76 1.25
C GLY A 290 -18.14 14.84 2.46
N ASN A 291 -18.36 13.54 2.23
CA ASN A 291 -18.54 12.50 3.25
C ASN A 291 -17.20 11.83 3.62
N ARG A 292 -16.13 12.62 3.68
CA ARG A 292 -14.75 12.20 4.03
C ARG A 292 -14.14 13.22 4.98
N TRP A 293 -13.15 12.77 5.75
CA TRP A 293 -12.29 13.63 6.57
C TRP A 293 -10.86 13.16 6.43
N TYR A 294 -10.14 13.68 5.43
CA TYR A 294 -8.87 13.12 4.95
C TYR A 294 -7.71 13.17 5.96
N ASP A 295 -7.82 13.98 7.02
CA ASP A 295 -6.83 14.00 8.12
C ASP A 295 -6.94 12.80 9.08
N LYS A 296 -8.01 12.00 8.94
CA LYS A 296 -8.23 10.84 9.81
C LYS A 296 -7.52 9.61 9.24
N PRO A 297 -6.68 8.91 10.04
CA PRO A 297 -5.91 7.76 9.56
C PRO A 297 -6.77 6.64 8.99
N MET A 298 -7.92 6.37 9.61
CA MET A 298 -8.81 5.29 9.19
C MET A 298 -10.23 5.81 8.95
N GLN A 299 -10.71 5.67 7.70
CA GLN A 299 -12.07 5.99 7.30
C GLN A 299 -12.67 4.78 6.60
N PHE A 300 -13.56 4.07 7.28
CA PHE A 300 -14.30 2.95 6.69
C PHE A 300 -15.45 3.47 5.85
N VAL A 301 -15.53 3.02 4.62
CA VAL A 301 -16.56 3.42 3.66
C VAL A 301 -17.49 2.25 3.41
N VAL A 302 -18.81 2.49 3.52
CA VAL A 302 -19.86 1.53 3.22
C VAL A 302 -20.89 2.20 2.31
N GLY A 303 -20.83 1.87 1.02
CA GLY A 303 -21.77 2.36 0.01
C GLY A 303 -23.03 1.50 -0.04
N GLU A 304 -24.18 2.11 -0.29
CA GLU A 304 -25.47 1.41 -0.44
C GLU A 304 -25.48 0.45 -1.64
N ASP A 305 -24.63 0.69 -2.64
CA ASP A 305 -24.40 -0.16 -3.81
C ASP A 305 -23.41 -1.31 -3.55
N GLY A 306 -22.96 -1.48 -2.30
CA GLY A 306 -21.99 -2.50 -1.90
C GLY A 306 -20.54 -2.17 -2.20
N CYS A 307 -20.23 -0.94 -2.63
CA CYS A 307 -18.85 -0.46 -2.72
C CYS A 307 -18.32 -0.14 -1.31
N CYS A 308 -17.45 -1.00 -0.79
CA CYS A 308 -16.92 -0.90 0.57
C CYS A 308 -15.40 -0.87 0.58
N GLY A 309 -14.80 -0.28 1.61
CA GLY A 309 -13.36 -0.24 1.77
C GLY A 309 -12.87 0.70 2.85
N VAL A 310 -11.60 1.08 2.78
CA VAL A 310 -10.93 1.99 3.72
C VAL A 310 -10.16 3.06 2.97
N VAL A 311 -10.32 4.30 3.38
CA VAL A 311 -9.47 5.43 2.99
C VAL A 311 -8.47 5.66 4.11
N CYS A 312 -7.19 5.79 3.78
CA CYS A 312 -6.11 5.87 4.75
C CYS A 312 -5.35 7.19 4.65
N GLU A 313 -5.17 7.91 5.75
CA GLU A 313 -4.11 8.91 5.87
C GLU A 313 -2.81 8.20 6.24
N HIS A 314 -1.77 8.34 5.42
CA HIS A 314 -0.61 7.44 5.39
C HIS A 314 0.54 7.83 6.32
N SER A 315 0.52 9.02 6.91
CA SER A 315 1.66 9.50 7.71
C SER A 315 1.96 8.65 8.96
N PRO A 316 0.97 8.06 9.70
CA PRO A 316 1.28 7.32 10.92
C PRO A 316 1.78 5.89 10.69
N PHE A 317 1.44 5.24 9.58
CA PHE A 317 1.77 3.83 9.32
C PHE A 317 1.84 3.47 7.83
N GLU A 318 2.47 2.33 7.52
CA GLU A 318 2.63 1.79 6.17
C GLU A 318 1.47 0.89 5.73
N GLY A 319 1.36 0.66 4.41
CA GLY A 319 0.30 -0.12 3.80
C GLY A 319 0.11 -1.52 4.38
N ILE A 320 1.17 -2.17 4.88
CA ILE A 320 1.05 -3.51 5.49
C ILE A 320 0.17 -3.49 6.75
N VAL A 321 0.20 -2.41 7.53
CA VAL A 321 -0.62 -2.26 8.74
C VAL A 321 -2.10 -2.13 8.35
N LEU A 322 -2.38 -1.35 7.28
CA LEU A 322 -3.71 -1.24 6.69
C LEU A 322 -4.21 -2.60 6.16
N VAL A 323 -3.35 -3.36 5.48
CA VAL A 323 -3.65 -4.72 4.99
C VAL A 323 -4.04 -5.64 6.13
N GLN A 324 -3.23 -5.71 7.20
CA GLN A 324 -3.48 -6.61 8.32
C GLN A 324 -4.78 -6.27 9.05
N CYS A 325 -5.04 -4.99 9.30
CA CYS A 325 -6.32 -4.53 9.86
C CYS A 325 -7.50 -4.93 8.94
N SER A 326 -7.41 -4.65 7.65
CA SER A 326 -8.46 -4.97 6.67
C SER A 326 -8.71 -6.47 6.56
N GLU A 327 -7.66 -7.29 6.54
CA GLU A 327 -7.77 -8.75 6.53
C GLU A 327 -8.43 -9.30 7.79
N TYR A 328 -8.05 -8.76 8.96
CA TYR A 328 -8.69 -9.13 10.22
C TYR A 328 -10.19 -8.87 10.16
N LEU A 329 -10.59 -7.66 9.72
CA LEU A 329 -11.98 -7.27 9.63
C LEU A 329 -12.77 -8.14 8.65
N LEU A 330 -12.25 -8.39 7.46
CA LEU A 330 -12.91 -9.24 6.47
C LEU A 330 -13.03 -10.69 6.95
N LYS A 331 -11.99 -11.24 7.62
CA LYS A 331 -12.03 -12.57 8.23
C LYS A 331 -13.02 -12.62 9.39
N TYR A 332 -13.08 -11.59 10.23
CA TYR A 332 -14.07 -11.46 11.31
C TYR A 332 -15.49 -11.50 10.74
N MET A 333 -15.75 -10.74 9.69
CA MET A 333 -17.09 -10.65 9.09
C MET A 333 -17.53 -11.95 8.40
N ILE A 334 -16.59 -12.74 7.85
CA ILE A 334 -16.89 -14.05 7.26
C ILE A 334 -17.06 -15.12 8.35
N GLY A 335 -16.17 -15.12 9.35
CA GLY A 335 -16.06 -16.18 10.37
C GLY A 335 -17.02 -16.01 11.54
N SER A 336 -17.53 -14.81 11.80
CA SER A 336 -18.44 -14.53 12.90
C SER A 336 -19.84 -14.26 12.35
N PRO A 337 -20.80 -15.19 12.49
CA PRO A 337 -22.17 -14.89 12.08
C PRO A 337 -22.68 -13.69 12.87
N SER A 338 -23.33 -12.77 12.17
CA SER A 338 -23.90 -11.56 12.77
C SER A 338 -24.73 -11.89 14.01
N LYS A 339 -24.40 -11.27 15.14
CA LYS A 339 -25.02 -11.51 16.43
C LYS A 339 -26.32 -10.68 16.62
N LEU A 340 -26.92 -10.19 15.53
CA LEU A 340 -28.13 -9.36 15.58
C LEU A 340 -29.32 -10.00 16.32
N VAL A 341 -29.32 -11.30 16.50
CA VAL A 341 -30.51 -12.06 16.98
C VAL A 341 -30.48 -12.41 18.47
N ARG A 342 -29.34 -12.35 19.17
CA ARG A 342 -29.20 -12.98 20.49
C ARG A 342 -28.72 -12.10 21.66
N ALA A 343 -28.37 -10.84 21.43
CA ALA A 343 -27.86 -10.01 22.51
C ALA A 343 -28.99 -9.19 23.16
N ALA A 344 -29.01 -9.12 24.49
CA ALA A 344 -29.89 -8.20 25.21
C ALA A 344 -29.48 -6.76 24.85
N SER A 345 -30.42 -6.02 24.24
CA SER A 345 -30.24 -4.60 23.93
C SER A 345 -30.06 -3.77 25.19
N VAL A 346 -29.35 -2.66 25.10
CA VAL A 346 -29.36 -1.63 26.14
C VAL A 346 -30.77 -1.02 26.20
N SER A 347 -31.39 -1.00 27.38
CA SER A 347 -32.78 -0.59 27.52
C SER A 347 -33.06 0.85 27.07
N GLU A 348 -32.06 1.73 27.15
CA GLU A 348 -32.17 3.14 26.68
C GLU A 348 -30.85 3.53 25.97
N LEU A 349 -30.92 3.62 24.63
CA LEU A 349 -29.82 4.18 23.83
C LEU A 349 -30.01 5.70 23.71
N PRO A 350 -29.02 6.52 24.09
CA PRO A 350 -29.08 7.96 23.84
C PRO A 350 -29.23 8.26 22.35
N ALA A 351 -29.79 9.41 22.03
CA ALA A 351 -29.84 9.83 20.62
C ALA A 351 -28.42 10.11 20.08
N PRO A 352 -28.09 9.71 18.84
CA PRO A 352 -26.85 10.11 18.23
C PRO A 352 -26.67 11.63 18.21
N ARG A 353 -25.46 12.09 18.45
CA ARG A 353 -25.17 13.53 18.46
C ARG A 353 -24.79 14.00 17.08
N ARG A 354 -25.58 14.93 16.51
CA ARG A 354 -25.26 15.57 15.24
C ARG A 354 -24.24 16.68 15.44
N LEU A 355 -23.14 16.67 14.69
CA LEU A 355 -22.19 17.77 14.63
C LEU A 355 -22.86 18.99 14.01
N ARG A 356 -22.52 20.16 14.50
CA ARG A 356 -23.11 21.45 14.01
C ARG A 356 -22.00 22.35 13.51
N TRP A 357 -22.28 23.07 12.43
CA TRP A 357 -21.36 23.98 11.80
C TRP A 357 -21.97 25.37 11.62
N LYS A 358 -21.25 26.38 12.05
CA LYS A 358 -21.54 27.79 11.75
C LYS A 358 -20.54 28.26 10.71
N CYS A 359 -20.95 28.33 9.46
CA CYS A 359 -20.11 28.73 8.34
C CYS A 359 -20.30 30.21 8.01
N SER A 360 -19.23 31.00 8.10
CA SER A 360 -19.21 32.39 7.62
C SER A 360 -19.25 32.42 6.09
N PRO A 361 -19.60 33.58 5.47
CA PRO A 361 -19.51 33.74 4.02
C PRO A 361 -18.13 33.38 3.45
N GLU A 362 -17.06 33.63 4.20
CA GLU A 362 -15.70 33.24 3.81
C GLU A 362 -15.53 31.72 3.75
N ILE A 363 -16.07 30.99 4.74
CA ILE A 363 -16.06 29.52 4.73
C ILE A 363 -16.89 28.98 3.57
N HIS A 364 -18.04 29.54 3.25
CA HIS A 364 -18.82 29.14 2.07
C HIS A 364 -18.06 29.35 0.77
N LYS A 365 -17.33 30.47 0.62
CA LYS A 365 -16.46 30.70 -0.53
C LYS A 365 -15.34 29.64 -0.62
N ARG A 366 -14.72 29.29 0.49
CA ARG A 366 -13.69 28.25 0.54
C ARG A 366 -14.26 26.87 0.20
N LEU A 367 -15.44 26.52 0.70
CA LEU A 367 -16.14 25.27 0.36
C LEU A 367 -16.37 25.14 -1.14
N ASN A 368 -16.85 26.20 -1.80
CA ASN A 368 -17.05 26.21 -3.25
C ASN A 368 -15.71 26.02 -3.99
N SER A 369 -14.65 26.71 -3.55
CA SER A 369 -13.33 26.57 -4.15
C SER A 369 -12.72 25.16 -3.96
N SER A 370 -12.93 24.56 -2.77
CA SER A 370 -12.49 23.18 -2.49
C SER A 370 -13.27 22.16 -3.32
N ALA A 371 -14.59 22.36 -3.47
CA ALA A 371 -15.45 21.54 -4.33
C ALA A 371 -14.94 21.56 -5.78
N ASP A 372 -14.62 22.75 -6.33
CA ASP A 372 -14.10 22.90 -7.69
C ASP A 372 -12.73 22.25 -7.88
N ARG A 373 -11.83 22.36 -6.87
CA ARG A 373 -10.51 21.72 -6.91
C ARG A 373 -10.63 20.21 -6.88
N LEU A 374 -11.45 19.68 -5.96
CA LEU A 374 -11.71 18.24 -5.89
C LEU A 374 -12.33 17.73 -7.20
N GLN A 375 -13.27 18.46 -7.80
CA GLN A 375 -13.89 18.07 -9.06
C GLN A 375 -12.91 18.04 -10.24
N ARG A 376 -11.92 18.96 -10.25
CA ARG A 376 -10.82 18.91 -11.23
C ARG A 376 -9.94 17.69 -11.01
N LEU A 377 -9.62 17.36 -9.77
CA LEU A 377 -8.82 16.15 -9.42
C LEU A 377 -9.54 14.86 -9.85
N VAL A 378 -10.85 14.76 -9.56
CA VAL A 378 -11.70 13.64 -9.99
C VAL A 378 -11.67 13.44 -11.49
N LYS A 379 -11.82 14.52 -12.25
CA LYS A 379 -11.80 14.49 -13.74
C LYS A 379 -10.41 14.18 -14.30
N ASN A 380 -9.36 14.46 -13.53
CA ASN A 380 -7.99 14.31 -13.99
C ASN A 380 -7.42 12.91 -13.71
N LEU A 381 -7.97 12.18 -12.74
CA LEU A 381 -7.47 10.84 -12.40
C LEU A 381 -7.88 9.82 -13.47
N ASP A 382 -6.90 9.17 -14.05
CA ASP A 382 -7.01 7.99 -14.92
C ASP A 382 -6.63 6.75 -14.11
N MET A 383 -7.54 5.78 -14.01
CA MET A 383 -7.34 4.56 -13.21
C MET A 383 -7.72 3.33 -14.01
N ASN A 384 -6.82 2.35 -14.03
CA ASN A 384 -7.06 1.05 -14.61
C ASN A 384 -6.76 -0.05 -13.58
N VAL A 385 -7.70 -0.97 -13.38
CA VAL A 385 -7.50 -2.15 -12.53
C VAL A 385 -7.53 -3.38 -13.43
N HIS A 386 -6.40 -4.07 -13.48
CA HIS A 386 -6.18 -5.21 -14.37
C HIS A 386 -5.82 -6.47 -13.60
N LYS A 387 -6.61 -7.52 -13.79
CA LYS A 387 -6.32 -8.85 -13.28
C LYS A 387 -5.65 -9.68 -14.36
N PHE A 388 -4.34 -9.85 -14.26
CA PHE A 388 -3.55 -10.73 -15.12
C PHE A 388 -3.72 -12.18 -14.67
N CYS A 389 -4.40 -13.01 -15.45
CA CYS A 389 -4.80 -14.38 -15.10
C CYS A 389 -4.00 -15.49 -15.79
N ASP A 390 -3.03 -15.17 -16.65
CA ASP A 390 -2.25 -16.17 -17.38
C ASP A 390 -1.33 -16.99 -16.48
N TYR A 391 -0.81 -16.39 -15.42
CA TYR A 391 -0.03 -17.03 -14.36
C TYR A 391 0.13 -16.12 -13.15
N GLY A 392 0.60 -16.68 -12.05
CA GLY A 392 0.94 -15.98 -10.81
C GLY A 392 2.31 -16.34 -10.28
N THR A 393 2.48 -16.17 -8.96
CA THR A 393 3.78 -16.39 -8.29
C THR A 393 4.28 -17.82 -8.38
N GLU A 394 3.39 -18.83 -8.53
CA GLU A 394 3.80 -20.23 -8.64
C GLU A 394 4.60 -20.51 -9.90
N PHE A 395 4.18 -19.94 -11.05
CA PHE A 395 4.93 -20.05 -12.29
C PHE A 395 6.34 -19.46 -12.14
N ILE A 396 6.43 -18.24 -11.59
CA ILE A 396 7.71 -17.54 -11.45
C ILE A 396 8.67 -18.30 -10.51
N LYS A 397 8.15 -18.81 -9.39
CA LYS A 397 8.93 -19.64 -8.45
C LYS A 397 9.45 -20.92 -9.08
N LYS A 398 8.68 -21.57 -9.96
CA LYS A 398 9.13 -22.75 -10.72
C LYS A 398 10.33 -22.43 -11.62
N GLN A 399 10.45 -21.18 -12.10
CA GLN A 399 11.61 -20.70 -12.86
C GLN A 399 12.82 -20.37 -11.96
N LYS A 400 12.72 -20.58 -10.63
CA LYS A 400 13.73 -20.22 -9.62
C LYS A 400 14.06 -18.73 -9.60
N MET A 401 13.04 -17.88 -9.80
CA MET A 401 13.11 -16.42 -9.78
C MET A 401 12.27 -15.86 -8.64
N SER A 402 12.65 -14.68 -8.13
CA SER A 402 11.84 -13.91 -7.18
C SER A 402 10.59 -13.37 -7.88
N PRO A 403 9.37 -13.65 -7.41
CA PRO A 403 8.15 -13.11 -8.02
C PRO A 403 8.12 -11.59 -8.04
N ASP A 404 8.50 -10.95 -6.96
CA ASP A 404 8.55 -9.51 -6.85
C ASP A 404 9.55 -8.89 -7.84
N ALA A 405 10.80 -9.35 -7.83
CA ALA A 405 11.82 -8.87 -8.76
C ALA A 405 11.43 -9.12 -10.23
N PHE A 406 10.74 -10.23 -10.53
CA PHE A 406 10.25 -10.52 -11.87
C PHE A 406 9.19 -9.50 -12.31
N ILE A 407 8.23 -9.15 -11.43
CA ILE A 407 7.20 -8.16 -11.71
C ILE A 407 7.84 -6.77 -11.87
N GLN A 408 8.79 -6.41 -11.02
CA GLN A 408 9.49 -5.12 -11.13
C GLN A 408 10.24 -4.98 -12.46
N VAL A 409 10.88 -6.04 -12.94
CA VAL A 409 11.52 -6.05 -14.27
C VAL A 409 10.46 -5.95 -15.39
N ALA A 410 9.30 -6.58 -15.23
CA ALA A 410 8.19 -6.45 -16.19
C ALA A 410 7.64 -5.01 -16.24
N LEU A 411 7.57 -4.31 -15.09
CA LEU A 411 7.19 -2.90 -15.03
C LEU A 411 8.20 -2.00 -15.75
N GLN A 412 9.50 -2.26 -15.62
CA GLN A 412 10.53 -1.56 -16.38
C GLN A 412 10.37 -1.79 -17.89
N LEU A 413 10.09 -3.02 -18.31
CA LEU A 413 9.85 -3.35 -19.72
C LEU A 413 8.62 -2.64 -20.26
N ALA A 414 7.52 -2.61 -19.49
CA ALA A 414 6.30 -1.88 -19.85
C ALA A 414 6.57 -0.39 -20.00
N TYR A 415 7.24 0.24 -19.04
CA TYR A 415 7.58 1.66 -19.11
C TYR A 415 8.47 1.97 -20.32
N TYR A 416 9.48 1.15 -20.57
CA TYR A 416 10.38 1.32 -21.72
C TYR A 416 9.64 1.18 -23.06
N ARG A 417 8.67 0.28 -23.16
CA ARG A 417 7.82 0.12 -24.36
C ARG A 417 6.91 1.34 -24.59
N CYS A 418 6.41 1.97 -23.52
CA CYS A 418 5.61 3.17 -23.62
C CYS A 418 6.44 4.40 -24.04
N HIS A 419 7.67 4.53 -23.51
CA HIS A 419 8.38 5.82 -23.51
C HIS A 419 9.77 5.76 -24.17
N GLY A 420 10.29 4.59 -24.55
CA GLY A 420 11.62 4.44 -25.17
C GLY A 420 12.79 4.76 -24.25
N ARG A 421 12.55 4.94 -22.94
CA ARG A 421 13.59 5.27 -21.95
C ARG A 421 13.27 4.68 -20.60
N MET A 422 14.31 4.55 -19.76
CA MET A 422 14.16 4.27 -18.32
C MET A 422 13.97 5.57 -17.53
N VAL A 423 13.39 5.45 -16.34
CA VAL A 423 13.20 6.58 -15.41
C VAL A 423 13.47 6.15 -13.99
N SER A 424 13.68 7.12 -13.11
CA SER A 424 13.75 6.85 -11.68
C SER A 424 12.47 6.19 -11.20
N THR A 425 12.62 5.04 -10.56
CA THR A 425 11.51 4.20 -10.08
C THR A 425 11.60 4.07 -8.57
N TYR A 426 10.46 4.25 -7.92
CA TYR A 426 10.29 4.02 -6.48
C TYR A 426 9.63 2.66 -6.24
N GLU A 427 10.21 1.89 -5.33
CA GLU A 427 9.59 0.71 -4.75
C GLU A 427 9.85 0.67 -3.24
N SER A 428 8.80 0.45 -2.45
CA SER A 428 8.90 0.47 -0.98
C SER A 428 9.60 -0.76 -0.43
N ALA A 429 10.65 -0.57 0.35
CA ALA A 429 11.32 -1.60 1.13
C ALA A 429 11.09 -1.39 2.63
N SER A 430 10.46 -2.32 3.32
CA SER A 430 10.20 -2.22 4.75
C SER A 430 11.49 -2.28 5.58
N THR A 431 11.69 -1.31 6.46
CA THR A 431 12.77 -1.28 7.44
C THR A 431 12.31 -1.65 8.86
N ARG A 432 11.14 -2.30 8.99
CA ARG A 432 10.54 -2.70 10.28
C ARG A 432 11.33 -3.74 11.09
N ARG A 433 12.44 -4.26 10.55
CA ARG A 433 13.43 -5.05 11.33
C ARG A 433 14.18 -4.20 12.36
N PHE A 434 14.09 -2.87 12.24
CA PHE A 434 14.73 -1.90 13.09
C PHE A 434 13.69 -1.14 13.91
N GLN A 435 14.11 -0.58 15.02
CA GLN A 435 13.29 0.28 15.87
C GLN A 435 12.66 1.40 15.03
N GLN A 436 11.38 1.66 15.19
CA GLN A 436 10.61 2.70 14.49
C GLN A 436 10.76 2.64 12.95
N GLY A 437 11.04 1.45 12.41
CA GLY A 437 11.29 1.27 10.99
C GLY A 437 10.06 1.58 10.15
N ARG A 438 10.21 2.42 9.10
CA ARG A 438 9.22 2.72 8.09
C ARG A 438 9.63 2.04 6.79
N VAL A 439 10.06 2.77 5.81
CA VAL A 439 10.53 2.25 4.52
C VAL A 439 11.82 2.94 4.06
N ASP A 440 12.54 2.28 3.15
CA ASP A 440 13.53 2.87 2.27
C ASP A 440 13.16 2.56 0.82
N ASN A 441 13.85 3.11 -0.16
CA ASN A 441 13.54 2.95 -1.57
C ASN A 441 14.41 1.86 -2.21
N ILE A 442 13.78 0.96 -2.96
CA ILE A 442 14.45 0.07 -3.91
C ILE A 442 14.43 0.76 -5.27
N ARG A 443 15.62 1.12 -5.78
CA ARG A 443 15.77 1.75 -7.10
C ARG A 443 15.74 0.70 -8.20
N SER A 444 14.52 0.34 -8.65
CA SER A 444 14.26 -0.78 -9.56
C SER A 444 14.72 -0.52 -11.01
N ALA A 445 14.94 0.75 -11.40
CA ALA A 445 15.56 1.09 -12.67
C ALA A 445 17.07 0.85 -12.61
N THR A 446 17.51 -0.38 -12.83
CA THR A 446 18.93 -0.77 -12.78
C THR A 446 19.57 -0.81 -14.16
N PRO A 447 20.93 -0.70 -14.28
CA PRO A 447 21.63 -0.93 -15.55
C PRO A 447 21.33 -2.29 -16.18
N GLU A 448 21.17 -3.33 -15.36
CA GLU A 448 20.83 -4.69 -15.81
C GLU A 448 19.38 -4.75 -16.33
N ALA A 449 18.46 -4.05 -15.71
CA ALA A 449 17.09 -3.91 -16.24
C ALA A 449 17.12 -3.19 -17.60
N LEU A 450 17.95 -2.14 -17.77
CA LEU A 450 18.13 -1.48 -19.07
C LEU A 450 18.69 -2.44 -20.14
N ALA A 451 19.67 -3.26 -19.79
CA ALA A 451 20.20 -4.27 -20.72
C ALA A 451 19.10 -5.24 -21.17
N PHE A 452 18.31 -5.75 -20.24
CA PHE A 452 17.19 -6.64 -20.53
C PHE A 452 16.12 -5.97 -21.41
N VAL A 453 15.64 -4.77 -21.08
CA VAL A 453 14.57 -4.11 -21.86
C VAL A 453 15.05 -3.79 -23.29
N ARG A 454 16.32 -3.45 -23.47
CA ARG A 454 16.92 -3.28 -24.80
C ARG A 454 16.97 -4.59 -25.57
N ALA A 455 17.42 -5.68 -24.95
CA ALA A 455 17.41 -7.00 -25.58
C ALA A 455 16.02 -7.46 -26.03
N MET A 456 14.97 -7.02 -25.31
CA MET A 456 13.57 -7.35 -25.63
C MET A 456 12.93 -6.41 -26.67
N THR A 457 13.46 -5.22 -26.90
CA THR A 457 12.82 -4.18 -27.73
C THR A 457 13.62 -3.81 -28.96
N ASP A 458 14.95 -3.95 -28.95
CA ASP A 458 15.82 -3.56 -30.08
C ASP A 458 15.74 -4.61 -31.21
N GLY A 459 14.91 -4.32 -32.22
CA GLY A 459 14.77 -5.17 -33.40
C GLY A 459 16.03 -5.24 -34.29
N LYS A 460 17.01 -4.35 -34.06
CA LYS A 460 18.33 -4.35 -34.76
C LYS A 460 19.35 -5.27 -34.09
N LEU A 461 19.28 -5.47 -32.79
CA LEU A 461 19.99 -6.47 -32.06
C LEU A 461 19.18 -7.76 -32.11
N SER A 462 19.45 -8.65 -33.05
CA SER A 462 18.88 -10.00 -33.07
C SER A 462 19.42 -10.81 -31.88
N SER A 463 19.06 -10.38 -30.67
CA SER A 463 19.42 -11.07 -29.44
C SER A 463 18.82 -12.47 -29.45
N SER A 464 19.62 -13.49 -29.27
CA SER A 464 19.15 -14.87 -29.16
C SER A 464 18.27 -15.05 -27.91
N SER A 465 17.38 -16.05 -27.91
CA SER A 465 16.57 -16.38 -26.71
C SER A 465 17.45 -16.64 -25.48
N THR A 466 18.65 -17.21 -25.68
CA THR A 466 19.62 -17.43 -24.59
C THR A 466 20.13 -16.11 -24.01
N GLU A 467 20.48 -15.14 -24.86
CA GLU A 467 20.93 -13.81 -24.42
C GLU A 467 19.83 -13.05 -23.68
N LYS A 468 18.59 -13.04 -24.19
CA LYS A 468 17.43 -12.45 -23.53
C LYS A 468 17.18 -13.09 -22.15
N MET A 469 17.31 -14.41 -22.04
CA MET A 469 17.16 -15.13 -20.77
C MET A 469 18.28 -14.78 -19.80
N THR A 470 19.52 -14.64 -20.28
CA THR A 470 20.66 -14.24 -19.45
C THR A 470 20.44 -12.85 -18.87
N THR A 471 20.12 -11.86 -19.72
CA THR A 471 19.86 -10.48 -19.27
C THR A 471 18.65 -10.39 -18.32
N LEU A 472 17.60 -11.21 -18.54
CA LEU A 472 16.45 -11.29 -17.60
C LEU A 472 16.92 -11.77 -16.21
N ARG A 473 17.72 -12.84 -16.15
CA ARG A 473 18.22 -13.36 -14.87
C ARG A 473 19.16 -12.38 -14.16
N GLU A 474 20.00 -11.66 -14.91
CA GLU A 474 20.87 -10.62 -14.37
C GLU A 474 20.04 -9.45 -13.80
N ALA A 475 19.01 -8.99 -14.51
CA ALA A 475 18.10 -7.94 -14.05
C ALA A 475 17.39 -8.34 -12.76
N ILE A 476 16.85 -9.57 -12.67
CA ILE A 476 16.18 -10.09 -11.48
C ILE A 476 17.18 -10.24 -10.31
N ALA A 477 18.41 -10.69 -10.58
CA ALA A 477 19.44 -10.81 -9.55
C ALA A 477 19.85 -9.44 -9.00
N ALA A 478 20.01 -8.43 -9.88
CA ALA A 478 20.33 -7.05 -9.48
C ALA A 478 19.20 -6.45 -8.62
N GLN A 479 17.94 -6.62 -9.04
CA GLN A 479 16.75 -6.18 -8.28
C GLN A 479 16.72 -6.85 -6.89
N THR A 480 16.88 -8.17 -6.83
CA THR A 480 16.88 -8.92 -5.56
C THR A 480 18.00 -8.47 -4.64
N LYS A 481 19.20 -8.21 -5.19
CA LYS A 481 20.34 -7.70 -4.42
C LYS A 481 20.04 -6.33 -3.81
N TYR A 482 19.43 -5.42 -4.60
CA TYR A 482 19.08 -4.09 -4.10
C TYR A 482 17.97 -4.17 -3.04
N THR A 483 16.99 -5.06 -3.21
CA THR A 483 15.94 -5.31 -2.20
C THR A 483 16.57 -5.71 -0.86
N VAL A 484 17.54 -6.64 -0.86
CA VAL A 484 18.24 -7.05 0.37
C VAL A 484 18.99 -5.87 1.00
N LEU A 485 19.65 -5.05 0.18
CA LEU A 485 20.35 -3.84 0.64
C LEU A 485 19.37 -2.89 1.36
N ALA A 486 18.22 -2.63 0.74
CA ALA A 486 17.21 -1.71 1.27
C ALA A 486 16.56 -2.22 2.57
N ILE A 487 16.10 -3.48 2.61
CA ILE A 487 15.51 -4.06 3.83
C ILE A 487 16.52 -4.23 4.98
N SER A 488 17.82 -4.17 4.67
CA SER A 488 18.91 -4.17 5.65
C SER A 488 19.30 -2.76 6.12
N GLY A 489 18.58 -1.71 5.67
CA GLY A 489 18.84 -0.34 6.05
C GLY A 489 20.12 0.26 5.44
N MET A 490 20.60 -0.34 4.34
CA MET A 490 21.86 0.03 3.67
C MET A 490 21.66 0.65 2.29
N ALA A 491 20.38 0.99 1.91
CA ALA A 491 20.10 1.71 0.67
C ALA A 491 20.44 3.20 0.80
N ILE A 492 20.42 3.88 -0.35
CA ILE A 492 20.98 5.23 -0.45
C ILE A 492 19.98 6.34 -0.14
N ASP A 493 18.67 6.10 -0.27
CA ASP A 493 17.68 7.18 -0.27
C ASP A 493 17.53 7.78 1.13
N ASN A 494 17.33 6.96 2.16
CA ASN A 494 17.30 7.43 3.54
C ASN A 494 18.62 8.07 3.96
N HIS A 495 19.76 7.55 3.49
CA HIS A 495 21.06 8.10 3.84
C HIS A 495 21.28 9.48 3.19
N LEU A 496 21.00 9.64 1.91
CA LEU A 496 21.08 10.93 1.22
C LEU A 496 20.11 11.96 1.83
N LEU A 497 18.88 11.51 2.19
CA LEU A 497 17.93 12.34 2.94
C LEU A 497 18.54 12.82 4.27
N GLY A 498 19.09 11.92 5.07
CA GLY A 498 19.72 12.25 6.33
C GLY A 498 20.87 13.25 6.19
N LEU A 499 21.74 13.08 5.19
CA LEU A 499 22.83 14.02 4.91
C LEU A 499 22.29 15.40 4.50
N ARG A 500 21.22 15.46 3.70
CA ARG A 500 20.56 16.70 3.30
C ARG A 500 19.96 17.44 4.51
N GLU A 501 19.24 16.74 5.35
CA GLU A 501 18.52 17.33 6.49
C GLU A 501 19.50 17.75 7.60
N ILE A 502 20.57 17.01 7.86
CA ILE A 502 21.62 17.44 8.78
C ILE A 502 22.29 18.74 8.31
N ALA A 503 22.50 18.92 7.00
CA ALA A 503 23.03 20.18 6.49
C ALA A 503 22.06 21.35 6.78
N GLN A 504 20.75 21.12 6.68
CA GLN A 504 19.74 22.10 7.01
C GLN A 504 19.69 22.39 8.53
N ASP A 505 19.74 21.38 9.39
CA ASP A 505 19.78 21.53 10.85
C ASP A 505 21.00 22.34 11.29
N MET A 506 22.15 22.15 10.62
CA MET A 506 23.37 22.93 10.84
C MET A 506 23.32 24.33 10.22
N LYS A 507 22.24 24.70 9.52
CA LYS A 507 22.12 25.96 8.76
C LYS A 507 23.29 26.19 7.79
N MET A 508 23.80 25.09 7.22
CA MET A 508 24.83 25.16 6.18
C MET A 508 24.16 25.55 4.84
N GLU A 509 24.94 26.17 3.97
CA GLU A 509 24.53 26.26 2.58
C GLU A 509 24.28 24.87 2.01
N LYS A 510 23.16 24.70 1.27
CA LYS A 510 22.80 23.41 0.69
C LYS A 510 23.94 22.88 -0.18
N PRO A 511 24.52 21.70 0.13
CA PRO A 511 25.60 21.12 -0.65
C PRO A 511 25.25 20.94 -2.12
N GLU A 512 26.24 21.08 -2.99
CA GLU A 512 26.06 21.07 -4.45
C GLU A 512 25.41 19.77 -4.96
N ILE A 513 25.73 18.62 -4.36
CA ILE A 513 25.13 17.33 -4.71
C ILE A 513 23.60 17.36 -4.63
N PHE A 514 23.01 18.09 -3.69
CA PHE A 514 21.56 18.21 -3.50
C PHE A 514 20.91 19.30 -4.37
N LYS A 515 21.71 20.08 -5.10
CA LYS A 515 21.28 21.06 -6.10
C LYS A 515 21.48 20.54 -7.52
N ASP A 516 22.25 19.46 -7.68
CA ASP A 516 22.61 18.89 -8.98
C ASP A 516 21.38 18.33 -9.72
N GLU A 517 21.36 18.52 -11.03
CA GLU A 517 20.27 18.07 -11.89
C GLU A 517 20.02 16.55 -11.79
N ALA A 518 21.07 15.74 -11.66
CA ALA A 518 20.95 14.31 -11.50
C ALA A 518 20.22 13.93 -10.20
N TYR A 519 20.47 14.66 -9.11
CA TYR A 519 19.76 14.44 -7.86
C TYR A 519 18.27 14.76 -8.01
N LEU A 520 17.94 15.85 -8.67
CA LEU A 520 16.55 16.22 -8.93
C LEU A 520 15.85 15.19 -9.82
N ILE A 521 16.47 14.77 -10.92
CA ILE A 521 15.96 13.72 -11.81
C ILE A 521 15.78 12.40 -11.04
N SER A 522 16.75 12.02 -10.23
CA SER A 522 16.73 10.75 -9.49
C SER A 522 15.68 10.68 -8.39
N ASN A 523 15.15 11.82 -7.93
CA ASN A 523 14.07 11.92 -6.96
C ASN A 523 12.69 12.24 -7.59
N GLN A 524 12.63 12.41 -8.91
CA GLN A 524 11.39 12.44 -9.67
C GLN A 524 10.95 11.02 -10.00
N PHE A 525 10.19 10.37 -9.12
CA PHE A 525 9.71 9.02 -9.32
C PHE A 525 8.54 8.99 -10.31
N LEU A 526 8.87 9.02 -11.61
CA LEU A 526 7.88 8.92 -12.70
C LEU A 526 7.19 7.56 -12.74
N LEU A 527 7.77 6.55 -12.15
CA LEU A 527 7.16 5.25 -11.89
C LEU A 527 7.24 4.97 -10.38
N SER A 528 6.11 5.13 -9.68
CA SER A 528 5.98 4.83 -8.26
C SER A 528 5.25 3.51 -8.10
N THR A 529 5.88 2.54 -7.44
CA THR A 529 5.36 1.18 -7.31
C THR A 529 5.23 0.75 -5.86
N SER A 530 4.26 -0.12 -5.58
CA SER A 530 4.08 -0.73 -4.26
C SER A 530 3.51 -2.13 -4.38
N GLN A 531 4.19 -3.11 -3.80
CA GLN A 531 3.63 -4.43 -3.61
C GLN A 531 2.76 -4.45 -2.35
N VAL A 532 1.48 -4.78 -2.51
CA VAL A 532 0.52 -4.89 -1.40
C VAL A 532 -0.08 -6.29 -1.41
N PRO A 533 0.62 -7.28 -0.82
CA PRO A 533 0.15 -8.67 -0.82
C PRO A 533 -1.01 -8.84 0.15
N THR A 534 -2.10 -9.46 -0.31
CA THR A 534 -3.26 -9.78 0.53
C THR A 534 -3.56 -11.28 0.49
N THR A 535 -4.14 -11.81 1.56
CA THR A 535 -4.60 -13.21 1.63
C THR A 535 -6.08 -13.37 1.33
N VAL A 536 -6.83 -12.26 1.35
CA VAL A 536 -8.26 -12.18 1.03
C VAL A 536 -8.48 -11.37 -0.25
N GLU A 537 -9.65 -11.50 -0.85
CA GLU A 537 -10.04 -10.71 -2.03
C GLU A 537 -10.20 -9.24 -1.62
N MET A 538 -9.21 -8.42 -1.92
CA MET A 538 -9.19 -6.97 -1.81
C MET A 538 -7.97 -6.44 -2.54
N PHE A 539 -7.95 -5.17 -2.86
CA PHE A 539 -6.80 -4.55 -3.50
C PHE A 539 -6.58 -3.11 -3.04
N CYS A 540 -5.34 -2.67 -3.13
CA CYS A 540 -4.92 -1.31 -2.81
C CYS A 540 -4.77 -0.49 -4.09
N CYS A 541 -5.03 0.81 -4.02
CA CYS A 541 -4.68 1.75 -5.08
C CYS A 541 -4.38 3.15 -4.53
N TYR A 542 -3.66 3.93 -5.33
CA TYR A 542 -3.29 5.32 -5.06
C TYR A 542 -3.05 6.04 -6.40
N GLY A 543 -2.99 7.36 -6.37
CA GLY A 543 -2.69 8.18 -7.54
C GLY A 543 -1.20 8.31 -7.82
N PRO A 544 -0.81 8.86 -8.99
CA PRO A 544 0.59 9.15 -9.30
C PRO A 544 1.18 10.18 -8.32
N VAL A 545 2.43 9.99 -7.93
CA VAL A 545 3.13 10.92 -7.02
C VAL A 545 3.64 12.18 -7.72
N VAL A 546 3.70 12.17 -9.05
CA VAL A 546 4.07 13.30 -9.91
C VAL A 546 3.14 13.41 -11.13
N GLN A 547 2.97 14.62 -11.67
CA GLN A 547 1.99 14.90 -12.73
C GLN A 547 2.15 14.04 -13.99
N HIS A 548 3.39 13.73 -14.39
CA HIS A 548 3.70 12.97 -15.61
C HIS A 548 4.15 11.54 -15.29
N GLY A 549 3.70 11.00 -14.16
CA GLY A 549 4.08 9.69 -13.68
C GLY A 549 2.94 8.68 -13.67
N TYR A 550 3.29 7.47 -13.25
CA TYR A 550 2.36 6.39 -12.96
C TYR A 550 2.46 5.99 -11.48
N GLY A 551 1.30 5.69 -10.88
CA GLY A 551 1.23 4.94 -9.64
C GLY A 551 0.83 3.50 -9.95
N VAL A 552 1.60 2.52 -9.51
CA VAL A 552 1.34 1.10 -9.77
C VAL A 552 1.35 0.32 -8.47
N CYS A 553 0.17 -0.03 -7.98
CA CYS A 553 0.02 -0.97 -6.89
C CYS A 553 -0.23 -2.37 -7.43
N TYR A 554 0.44 -3.40 -6.90
CA TYR A 554 0.23 -4.76 -7.36
C TYR A 554 0.13 -5.78 -6.23
N ASN A 555 -0.72 -6.79 -6.45
CA ASN A 555 -0.98 -7.89 -5.53
C ASN A 555 -0.71 -9.23 -6.24
N PRO A 556 0.46 -9.84 -6.01
CA PRO A 556 0.81 -11.11 -6.64
C PRO A 556 0.23 -12.29 -5.87
N ARG A 557 -0.69 -13.01 -6.49
CA ARG A 557 -1.31 -14.24 -5.97
C ARG A 557 -0.62 -15.48 -6.57
N SER A 558 -1.00 -16.65 -6.10
CA SER A 558 -0.43 -17.93 -6.58
C SER A 558 -0.62 -18.13 -8.09
N ASP A 559 -1.80 -17.82 -8.60
CA ASP A 559 -2.32 -18.11 -9.93
C ASP A 559 -2.56 -16.87 -10.81
N HIS A 560 -2.59 -15.67 -10.22
CA HIS A 560 -2.81 -14.42 -10.94
C HIS A 560 -2.08 -13.24 -10.27
N ILE A 561 -2.04 -12.09 -10.94
CA ILE A 561 -1.52 -10.84 -10.39
C ILE A 561 -2.54 -9.74 -10.66
N LEU A 562 -2.93 -9.01 -9.63
CA LEU A 562 -3.79 -7.85 -9.78
C LEU A 562 -2.95 -6.58 -9.77
N PHE A 563 -3.18 -5.70 -10.75
CA PHE A 563 -2.53 -4.40 -10.87
C PHE A 563 -3.56 -3.29 -10.82
N ALA A 564 -3.31 -2.26 -10.02
CA ALA A 564 -4.01 -0.98 -10.07
C ALA A 564 -3.02 0.07 -10.58
N VAL A 565 -3.28 0.59 -11.76
CA VAL A 565 -2.40 1.54 -12.47
C VAL A 565 -3.11 2.87 -12.58
N SER A 566 -2.48 3.93 -12.09
CA SER A 566 -3.00 5.29 -12.14
C SER A 566 -2.10 6.22 -12.95
N SER A 567 -2.71 7.19 -13.62
CA SER A 567 -2.07 8.31 -14.29
C SER A 567 -2.98 9.54 -14.23
N PHE A 568 -2.57 10.67 -14.81
CA PHE A 568 -3.42 11.85 -14.92
C PHE A 568 -3.73 12.16 -16.39
N HIS A 569 -5.03 12.34 -16.70
CA HIS A 569 -5.49 12.70 -18.05
C HIS A 569 -4.88 13.99 -18.60
N GLN A 570 -4.54 14.96 -17.75
CA GLN A 570 -3.86 16.19 -18.17
C GLN A 570 -2.41 15.96 -18.60
N SER A 571 -1.83 14.80 -18.33
CA SER A 571 -0.51 14.47 -18.83
C SER A 571 -0.60 13.92 -20.25
N PRO A 572 -0.04 14.60 -21.26
CA PRO A 572 -0.04 14.06 -22.62
C PRO A 572 0.93 12.87 -22.78
N GLN A 573 1.73 12.57 -21.76
CA GLN A 573 2.77 11.55 -21.79
C GLN A 573 2.32 10.23 -21.19
N THR A 574 1.26 10.20 -20.37
CA THR A 574 0.86 9.02 -19.59
C THR A 574 -0.58 8.62 -19.89
N CYS A 575 -0.80 7.29 -19.97
CA CYS A 575 -2.11 6.69 -20.14
C CYS A 575 -2.09 5.32 -19.42
N SER A 576 -2.97 5.13 -18.43
CA SER A 576 -3.00 3.90 -17.64
C SER A 576 -3.34 2.67 -18.48
N ALA A 577 -4.23 2.80 -19.44
CA ALA A 577 -4.64 1.70 -20.31
C ALA A 577 -3.51 1.24 -21.24
N GLU A 578 -2.75 2.17 -21.83
CA GLU A 578 -1.60 1.82 -22.68
C GLU A 578 -0.47 1.21 -21.86
N PHE A 579 -0.23 1.70 -20.66
CA PHE A 579 0.75 1.09 -19.74
C PHE A 579 0.36 -0.36 -19.39
N VAL A 580 -0.89 -0.60 -19.03
CA VAL A 580 -1.42 -1.95 -18.72
C VAL A 580 -1.29 -2.89 -19.91
N LYS A 581 -1.59 -2.44 -21.12
CA LYS A 581 -1.42 -3.22 -22.35
C LYS A 581 0.03 -3.66 -22.56
N HIS A 582 0.99 -2.74 -22.40
CA HIS A 582 2.42 -3.06 -22.49
C HIS A 582 2.90 -3.95 -21.35
N LEU A 583 2.36 -3.79 -20.15
CA LEU A 583 2.66 -4.64 -19.00
C LEU A 583 2.17 -6.08 -19.23
N GLN A 584 0.93 -6.24 -19.66
CA GLN A 584 0.36 -7.55 -19.99
C GLN A 584 1.21 -8.26 -21.06
N GLN A 585 1.51 -7.57 -22.17
CA GLN A 585 2.33 -8.15 -23.21
C GLN A 585 3.76 -8.46 -22.72
N GLY A 586 4.34 -7.60 -21.88
CA GLY A 586 5.65 -7.83 -21.28
C GLY A 586 5.69 -9.09 -20.42
N LEU A 587 4.67 -9.28 -19.57
CA LEU A 587 4.54 -10.49 -18.76
C LEU A 587 4.39 -11.76 -19.60
N LEU A 588 3.61 -11.71 -20.70
CA LEU A 588 3.46 -12.83 -21.63
C LEU A 588 4.78 -13.15 -22.35
N ASP A 589 5.48 -12.14 -22.86
CA ASP A 589 6.78 -12.34 -23.53
C ASP A 589 7.83 -12.92 -22.58
N MET A 590 7.86 -12.48 -21.32
CA MET A 590 8.75 -13.03 -20.29
C MET A 590 8.39 -14.48 -19.94
N ARG A 591 7.11 -14.84 -19.92
CA ARG A 591 6.64 -16.22 -19.77
C ARG A 591 7.16 -17.09 -20.93
N ASP A 592 6.96 -16.64 -22.17
CA ASP A 592 7.34 -17.39 -23.37
C ASP A 592 8.85 -17.57 -23.46
N LEU A 593 9.62 -16.55 -23.05
CA LEU A 593 11.07 -16.63 -22.91
C LEU A 593 11.50 -17.71 -21.89
N CYS A 594 10.82 -17.78 -20.72
CA CYS A 594 11.08 -18.80 -19.71
C CYS A 594 10.79 -20.22 -20.23
N ASN A 595 9.68 -20.38 -20.97
CA ASN A 595 9.28 -21.67 -21.56
C ASN A 595 10.27 -22.13 -22.64
N ALA A 596 10.72 -21.23 -23.51
CA ALA A 596 11.73 -21.54 -24.55
C ALA A 596 13.07 -22.01 -23.96
N GLY A 597 13.53 -21.39 -22.87
CA GLY A 597 14.73 -21.79 -22.15
C GLY A 597 14.65 -23.18 -21.46
N SER A 598 13.42 -23.68 -21.25
CA SER A 598 13.18 -25.00 -20.65
C SER A 598 13.22 -26.14 -21.68
N THR A 599 13.17 -25.83 -22.99
CA THR A 599 13.15 -26.78 -24.11
C THR A 599 14.49 -26.91 -24.82
N ASP A 600 15.58 -26.31 -24.31
CA ASP A 600 16.92 -26.43 -24.90
C ASP A 600 17.41 -27.88 -24.83
N PRO A 601 17.72 -28.54 -26.00
CA PRO A 601 18.09 -29.96 -26.07
C PRO A 601 19.33 -30.31 -25.23
N ASN A 602 20.22 -29.37 -24.98
CA ASN A 602 21.42 -29.56 -24.16
C ASN A 602 21.16 -29.82 -22.68
N THR A 603 19.95 -29.47 -22.19
CA THR A 603 19.51 -29.82 -20.83
C THR A 603 18.85 -31.19 -20.75
N ALA A 604 18.40 -31.75 -21.89
CA ALA A 604 17.83 -33.09 -21.97
C ALA A 604 18.93 -34.18 -21.94
N GLU A 605 20.13 -33.90 -22.48
CA GLU A 605 21.26 -34.86 -22.47
C GLU A 605 21.93 -35.04 -21.10
N ARG A 606 21.87 -34.03 -20.22
CA ARG A 606 22.39 -34.17 -18.85
C ARG A 606 21.44 -34.97 -17.91
N ARG A 607 20.25 -35.33 -18.35
CA ARG A 607 19.30 -36.20 -17.61
C ARG A 607 19.32 -37.66 -18.02
N LYS A 608 20.09 -38.04 -19.08
CA LYS A 608 20.36 -39.42 -19.40
C LYS A 608 21.60 -39.86 -18.65
N GLY A 609 21.42 -40.42 -17.47
CA GLY A 609 22.44 -41.24 -16.79
C GLY A 609 22.79 -42.46 -17.68
N PRO A 610 23.93 -43.10 -17.44
CA PRO A 610 24.43 -44.16 -18.33
C PRO A 610 23.45 -45.34 -18.42
N THR A 611 23.15 -45.73 -19.63
CA THR A 611 22.40 -46.94 -19.98
C THR A 611 23.15 -48.16 -19.44
N PRO A 612 22.48 -49.09 -18.72
CA PRO A 612 23.13 -50.38 -18.40
C PRO A 612 23.26 -51.22 -19.65
N GLU A 613 24.47 -51.73 -19.90
CA GLU A 613 24.81 -52.67 -20.96
C GLU A 613 23.99 -53.96 -20.83
N ALA A 614 23.57 -54.46 -21.97
CA ALA A 614 22.85 -55.70 -22.14
C ALA A 614 23.73 -56.92 -21.83
N GLU A 615 23.43 -57.68 -20.82
CA GLU A 615 23.99 -59.00 -20.59
C GLU A 615 23.08 -60.10 -21.14
N LYS A 616 23.72 -61.00 -21.86
CA LYS A 616 23.17 -62.08 -22.68
C LYS A 616 22.55 -63.20 -21.84
N THR A 617 21.37 -63.64 -22.30
CA THR A 617 20.71 -64.90 -21.90
C THR A 617 21.56 -66.16 -22.14
N PRO A 618 21.34 -67.23 -21.32
CA PRO A 618 21.19 -68.55 -21.90
C PRO A 618 19.86 -69.25 -21.48
N LYS A 619 19.50 -70.13 -22.37
CA LYS A 619 18.23 -70.88 -22.54
C LYS A 619 18.00 -72.03 -21.54
N ARG A 620 16.70 -72.29 -21.28
CA ARG A 620 15.98 -73.56 -21.13
C ARG A 620 16.21 -74.46 -19.89
N LYS A 621 15.14 -74.75 -19.19
CA LYS A 621 14.47 -76.06 -19.27
C LYS A 621 13.08 -76.04 -18.51
N SER A 622 12.18 -76.77 -19.11
CA SER A 622 10.80 -77.15 -19.00
C SER A 622 10.34 -77.72 -17.63
N ASP A 623 9.11 -77.28 -17.27
CA ASP A 623 7.88 -78.09 -16.99
C ASP A 623 7.75 -78.95 -15.74
N PRO A 624 6.52 -79.39 -15.40
CA PRO A 624 5.20 -78.74 -15.26
C PRO A 624 4.47 -79.11 -13.91
N THR A 625 3.19 -78.78 -13.84
CA THR A 625 2.01 -79.37 -13.14
C THR A 625 1.37 -78.48 -12.10
N GLU A 626 0.18 -78.15 -12.46
CA GLU A 626 -1.18 -78.52 -11.92
C GLU A 626 -1.56 -77.84 -10.60
N GLU A 627 -2.69 -77.40 -10.41
CA GLU A 627 -4.09 -77.46 -10.76
C GLU A 627 -4.94 -76.53 -9.88
N LYS A 628 -5.97 -76.04 -10.49
CA LYS A 628 -7.36 -75.85 -10.12
C LYS A 628 -7.84 -74.53 -9.48
N ASN A 629 -8.62 -73.93 -10.33
CA ASN A 629 -9.81 -73.10 -10.18
C ASN A 629 -10.93 -73.88 -9.40
N PRO A 630 -12.10 -73.37 -9.03
CA PRO A 630 -12.78 -72.15 -9.44
C PRO A 630 -13.71 -71.48 -8.37
N ASP A 631 -14.36 -70.48 -8.81
CA ASP A 631 -15.77 -70.05 -8.73
C ASP A 631 -16.09 -68.74 -8.03
N ARG A 632 -16.54 -67.77 -8.89
CA ARG A 632 -17.87 -67.23 -9.15
C ARG A 632 -18.57 -66.57 -7.94
N ARG A 633 -19.05 -65.36 -8.05
CA ARG A 633 -20.11 -64.70 -8.83
C ARG A 633 -20.26 -63.26 -8.36
N ASN A 634 -20.27 -62.37 -9.28
CA ASN A 634 -21.37 -61.55 -9.76
C ASN A 634 -22.55 -61.32 -8.80
N VAL A 635 -22.94 -60.04 -8.60
CA VAL A 635 -24.22 -59.50 -9.01
C VAL A 635 -24.27 -57.98 -8.78
N GLN A 636 -24.75 -57.34 -9.81
CA GLN A 636 -25.17 -55.98 -10.09
C GLN A 636 -26.29 -55.46 -9.17
N SER A 637 -26.36 -54.14 -9.16
CA SER A 637 -27.51 -53.29 -9.54
C SER A 637 -28.44 -52.74 -8.45
N SER A 638 -28.60 -51.44 -8.62
CA SER A 638 -29.84 -50.64 -8.75
C SER A 638 -30.57 -50.18 -7.49
N ALA A 639 -30.53 -48.89 -7.34
CA ALA A 639 -31.61 -47.92 -7.49
C ALA A 639 -32.83 -47.94 -6.56
N GLN A 640 -33.18 -46.74 -6.16
CA GLN A 640 -34.51 -46.18 -5.89
C GLN A 640 -35.06 -46.10 -4.45
N VAL A 641 -35.13 -44.86 -3.96
CA VAL A 641 -36.32 -44.02 -3.71
C VAL A 641 -37.35 -44.56 -2.69
N LYS A 642 -37.61 -43.80 -1.64
CA LYS A 642 -38.86 -43.18 -1.16
C LYS A 642 -38.73 -42.77 0.30
N LYS A 643 -38.93 -41.45 0.58
CA LYS A 643 -40.13 -40.78 1.14
C LYS A 643 -40.83 -41.53 2.29
N ASN A 644 -40.88 -40.93 3.43
CA ASN A 644 -41.99 -40.25 4.13
C ASN A 644 -41.78 -40.21 5.64
N ASN A 645 -41.92 -39.06 6.14
CA ASN A 645 -43.04 -38.52 6.96
C ASN A 645 -43.02 -38.83 8.46
N GLU A 646 -43.03 -37.72 9.15
CA GLU A 646 -43.92 -37.29 10.24
C GLU A 646 -43.61 -37.68 11.70
N LYS A 647 -43.67 -36.60 12.41
CA LYS A 647 -44.18 -36.36 13.81
C LYS A 647 -43.27 -36.70 14.97
N LYS A 648 -42.73 -35.73 15.60
CA LYS A 648 -43.31 -34.94 16.70
C LYS A 648 -42.51 -33.70 16.93
#